data_0a0a249b11724575acb1dd556fe5cc81
#
_entry.id   0a0a249b11724575acb1dd556fe5cc81
#
_cell.length_a   1.000
_cell.length_b   1.000
_cell.length_c   1.000
_cell.angle_alpha   90.00
_cell.angle_beta   90.00
_cell.angle_gamma   90.00
#
_symmetry.space_group_name_H-M   'P 1'
#
loop_
_entity.id
_entity.type
_entity.pdbx_description
1 polymer ?
#
loop_
_entity_poly.entity_id
_entity_poly.type
_entity_poly.pdbx_seq_one_letter_code
_entity_poly.pdbx_strand_id
1 'polypeptide(L)'
;MSNTTQILIQPDVPVLRLDEIGLYTVGYAYRGGQEQLFPPGWSSYFEEKTGVACQPAGLVNGKQAFLLHCPWRGGTGVAFQTFTIRLPRARNAFLRGFTAMRPDIVNRSDGVTFRIFVNGKKVLEEHRTDAQWKPFRIDLSPYLGQTVTLRFETDPGPKDDPSWDFSLWAERELVLEGYQPVQKARPAPPLLKLQNLTSVPNGTIAPRSAFAHRTSLQVQGETAIFRYQGDDGVLEYRWSKPRPDDPNPFGEWTLRAQMKGDTPVEVPLATTATLEFAMDGLPIGAQWERKGDTIVCTRRYREGRAGVTLRITAKLFHKSLVLELEADRPGIRVLDAGGWGPLMRRRQVVTPYYGGQVFYLPAENLFVNAILDWTHSHATAHDGLRAQYNALTDGSRNPLRERVVFTAAWHMAEVLPNIPNPPSPFLKQVGDRIVLDIWGGQFVDIARGFEQLAEHGITRCAALIHVWQRSGYDNALPMHFPANADLGGDEAMKVLVQTGVNLGYYVALHENYVDYYPNYDHFDEDDIALDSEGKRQLAWFNPGTKIQSFAVKPNAILRLAATQSPEIHRRYGTNACFLDVHSAVPPWFHVDMRAEEEGAGMFQRVWEVHRALWQYARKTHGGPVFGEGNNHWYWSGCLDGVEAQFGTGWGWGQGLHAPLAVEFDLLKIHPLQCNHGMGYYERWWSDAKWGSVPPMVVLDQYRMQEVAYGHAGFLGSAVWNLIPYAWLEHHLLTPVMARYATAKPISIEYHIGGKWVDSTAAAKAGNWQRVRVRYDSGLTVVANSAPEPLRVGAITLPRFGWLATG
;
A
#
# COMPACT_ATOMS: atom_id res chain seq x y z
N MET A 1 10.77 -8.22 -38.42
CA MET A 1 11.96 -8.46 -37.56
C MET A 1 11.77 -7.65 -36.32
N SER A 2 11.33 -8.27 -35.21
CA SER A 2 11.14 -7.55 -33.95
C SER A 2 12.52 -7.19 -33.39
N ASN A 3 12.82 -5.92 -33.29
CA ASN A 3 13.96 -5.43 -32.52
C ASN A 3 13.70 -5.74 -31.05
N THR A 4 14.08 -6.94 -30.61
CA THR A 4 14.12 -7.28 -29.19
C THR A 4 15.26 -6.48 -28.58
N THR A 5 14.98 -5.40 -27.90
CA THR A 5 15.99 -4.60 -27.19
C THR A 5 16.65 -5.51 -26.15
N GLN A 6 17.90 -5.88 -26.35
CA GLN A 6 18.67 -6.64 -25.39
C GLN A 6 18.93 -5.76 -24.18
N ILE A 7 18.51 -6.21 -23.00
CA ILE A 7 18.74 -5.50 -21.76
C ILE A 7 20.20 -5.66 -21.37
N LEU A 8 20.94 -4.54 -21.30
CA LEU A 8 22.34 -4.52 -20.91
C LEU A 8 22.49 -4.25 -19.43
N ILE A 9 22.94 -5.26 -18.68
CA ILE A 9 23.24 -5.15 -17.25
C ILE A 9 24.62 -4.50 -17.08
N GLN A 10 24.69 -3.47 -16.22
CA GLN A 10 25.94 -2.86 -15.79
C GLN A 10 26.10 -3.11 -14.28
N PRO A 11 26.96 -4.03 -13.87
CA PRO A 11 27.14 -4.33 -12.44
C PRO A 11 27.58 -3.10 -11.66
N ASP A 12 26.91 -2.82 -10.57
CA ASP A 12 27.20 -1.75 -9.62
C ASP A 12 27.65 -2.29 -8.26
N VAL A 13 27.78 -3.60 -8.15
CA VAL A 13 28.18 -4.31 -6.93
C VAL A 13 29.31 -5.30 -7.26
N PRO A 14 30.19 -5.64 -6.29
CA PRO A 14 31.28 -6.60 -6.49
C PRO A 14 30.78 -8.04 -6.65
N VAL A 15 29.58 -8.35 -6.18
CA VAL A 15 28.94 -9.67 -6.36
C VAL A 15 27.51 -9.44 -6.83
N LEU A 16 27.26 -9.76 -8.11
CA LEU A 16 25.93 -9.63 -8.72
C LEU A 16 25.24 -11.00 -8.70
N ARG A 17 24.11 -11.09 -8.03
CA ARG A 17 23.29 -12.32 -7.93
C ARG A 17 22.31 -12.37 -9.09
N LEU A 18 22.59 -13.22 -10.08
CA LEU A 18 21.80 -13.31 -11.31
C LEU A 18 20.36 -13.78 -11.06
N ASP A 19 20.14 -14.58 -10.04
CA ASP A 19 18.82 -15.10 -9.69
C ASP A 19 17.87 -14.03 -9.14
N GLU A 20 18.39 -12.84 -8.77
CA GLU A 20 17.66 -11.77 -8.11
C GLU A 20 17.42 -10.55 -9.00
N ILE A 21 18.10 -10.44 -10.16
CA ILE A 21 18.08 -9.19 -10.94
C ILE A 21 16.92 -9.04 -11.93
N GLY A 22 16.21 -10.10 -12.26
CA GLY A 22 15.08 -10.03 -13.21
C GLY A 22 15.41 -9.54 -14.63
N LEU A 23 16.67 -9.15 -14.89
CA LEU A 23 17.15 -8.58 -16.16
C LEU A 23 17.68 -9.67 -17.08
N TYR A 24 16.81 -10.53 -17.57
CA TYR A 24 17.17 -11.65 -18.44
C TYR A 24 16.17 -11.81 -19.58
N THR A 25 16.57 -12.59 -20.58
CA THR A 25 15.67 -13.08 -21.61
C THR A 25 15.56 -14.59 -21.50
N VAL A 26 14.35 -15.12 -21.50
CA VAL A 26 14.07 -16.55 -21.57
C VAL A 26 13.70 -16.91 -23.00
N GLY A 27 14.19 -18.05 -23.45
CA GLY A 27 13.81 -18.60 -24.75
C GLY A 27 13.80 -20.10 -24.74
N TYR A 28 13.35 -20.65 -25.83
CA TYR A 28 13.35 -22.08 -26.09
C TYR A 28 13.60 -22.36 -27.57
N ALA A 29 14.02 -23.56 -27.87
CA ALA A 29 14.05 -24.08 -29.25
C ALA A 29 13.62 -25.54 -29.23
N TYR A 30 12.67 -25.91 -30.08
CA TYR A 30 12.39 -27.32 -30.37
C TYR A 30 13.55 -27.95 -31.15
N ARG A 31 13.70 -29.25 -31.07
CA ARG A 31 14.73 -29.96 -31.83
C ARG A 31 14.67 -29.64 -33.33
N GLY A 32 15.77 -29.10 -33.85
CA GLY A 32 15.84 -28.69 -35.29
C GLY A 32 15.06 -27.41 -35.62
N GLY A 33 14.42 -26.78 -34.65
CA GLY A 33 13.68 -25.54 -34.82
C GLY A 33 14.51 -24.30 -34.56
N GLN A 34 13.94 -23.11 -34.86
CA GLN A 34 14.53 -21.83 -34.55
C GLN A 34 14.25 -21.44 -33.10
N GLU A 35 15.15 -20.64 -32.51
CA GLU A 35 14.97 -20.07 -31.18
C GLU A 35 13.78 -19.12 -31.15
N GLN A 36 12.98 -19.26 -30.11
CA GLN A 36 11.88 -18.38 -29.80
C GLN A 36 12.16 -17.71 -28.45
N LEU A 37 11.87 -16.40 -28.33
CA LEU A 37 12.11 -15.63 -27.14
C LEU A 37 10.79 -15.20 -26.51
N PHE A 38 10.74 -15.28 -25.19
CA PHE A 38 9.73 -14.65 -24.38
C PHE A 38 10.08 -13.17 -24.14
N PRO A 39 9.11 -12.35 -23.70
CA PRO A 39 9.39 -10.97 -23.30
C PRO A 39 10.51 -10.89 -22.24
N PRO A 40 11.30 -9.80 -22.21
CA PRO A 40 12.35 -9.62 -21.21
C PRO A 40 11.81 -9.77 -19.79
N GLY A 41 12.52 -10.50 -18.92
CA GLY A 41 12.13 -10.75 -17.55
C GLY A 41 11.00 -11.78 -17.37
N TRP A 42 10.55 -12.44 -18.44
CA TRP A 42 9.48 -13.43 -18.37
C TRP A 42 9.75 -14.53 -17.31
N SER A 43 8.72 -14.82 -16.52
CA SER A 43 8.76 -15.88 -15.50
C SER A 43 7.42 -16.58 -15.45
N SER A 44 7.40 -17.91 -15.44
CA SER A 44 6.19 -18.72 -15.34
C SER A 44 6.50 -20.14 -14.88
N TYR A 45 5.56 -20.80 -14.22
CA TYR A 45 5.71 -22.21 -13.84
C TYR A 45 5.63 -23.13 -15.08
N PHE A 46 4.62 -23.00 -15.90
CA PHE A 46 4.55 -23.66 -17.21
C PHE A 46 3.81 -22.77 -18.19
N GLU A 47 4.46 -22.44 -19.30
CA GLU A 47 3.80 -21.75 -20.39
C GLU A 47 2.83 -22.73 -21.09
N GLU A 48 1.64 -22.24 -21.38
CA GLU A 48 0.53 -23.07 -21.81
C GLU A 48 0.79 -23.84 -23.11
N LYS A 49 1.43 -23.20 -24.11
CA LYS A 49 1.67 -23.78 -25.45
C LYS A 49 2.88 -24.69 -25.51
N THR A 50 3.92 -24.34 -24.76
CA THR A 50 5.23 -25.02 -24.88
C THR A 50 5.57 -25.88 -23.67
N GLY A 51 4.99 -25.57 -22.48
CA GLY A 51 5.35 -26.19 -21.23
C GLY A 51 6.69 -25.73 -20.65
N VAL A 52 7.32 -24.68 -21.20
CA VAL A 52 8.53 -24.08 -20.65
C VAL A 52 8.23 -23.48 -19.28
N ALA A 53 9.12 -23.72 -18.30
CA ALA A 53 9.07 -23.05 -17.01
C ALA A 53 10.38 -22.28 -16.74
N CYS A 54 10.25 -21.10 -16.13
CA CYS A 54 11.37 -20.29 -15.68
C CYS A 54 10.89 -19.43 -14.51
N GLN A 55 11.28 -19.79 -13.29
CA GLN A 55 10.84 -19.06 -12.08
C GLN A 55 11.68 -19.40 -10.84
N PRO A 56 11.63 -18.54 -9.79
CA PRO A 56 12.15 -18.92 -8.47
C PRO A 56 11.50 -20.21 -7.96
N ALA A 57 12.29 -21.13 -7.44
CA ALA A 57 11.83 -22.41 -6.89
C ALA A 57 11.86 -22.43 -5.34
N GLY A 58 12.27 -21.33 -4.71
CA GLY A 58 12.39 -21.23 -3.27
C GLY A 58 13.60 -21.98 -2.70
N LEU A 59 13.57 -22.26 -1.41
CA LEU A 59 14.65 -22.94 -0.71
C LEU A 59 14.58 -24.46 -0.93
N VAL A 60 15.56 -25.02 -1.64
CA VAL A 60 15.66 -26.45 -1.92
C VAL A 60 17.00 -26.96 -1.39
N ASN A 61 16.99 -27.93 -0.46
CA ASN A 61 18.18 -28.51 0.16
C ASN A 61 19.20 -27.42 0.60
N GLY A 62 18.69 -26.38 1.29
CA GLY A 62 19.50 -25.32 1.87
C GLY A 62 19.98 -24.23 0.91
N LYS A 63 19.56 -24.23 -0.37
CA LYS A 63 19.92 -23.19 -1.35
C LYS A 63 18.71 -22.55 -1.98
N GLN A 64 18.78 -21.25 -2.22
CA GLN A 64 17.81 -20.54 -3.04
C GLN A 64 17.95 -20.99 -4.48
N ALA A 65 16.91 -21.61 -4.98
CA ALA A 65 16.90 -22.25 -6.29
C ALA A 65 16.03 -21.51 -7.30
N PHE A 66 16.41 -21.64 -8.56
CA PHE A 66 15.69 -21.15 -9.73
C PHE A 66 15.39 -22.32 -10.66
N LEU A 67 14.12 -22.48 -11.03
CA LEU A 67 13.67 -23.54 -11.92
C LEU A 67 13.76 -23.09 -13.38
N LEU A 68 14.35 -23.93 -14.21
CA LEU A 68 14.25 -23.84 -15.67
C LEU A 68 13.84 -25.23 -16.21
N HIS A 69 12.76 -25.31 -17.00
CA HIS A 69 12.27 -26.56 -17.58
C HIS A 69 12.15 -26.45 -19.10
N CYS A 70 12.66 -27.45 -19.80
CA CYS A 70 12.61 -27.52 -21.25
C CYS A 70 11.15 -27.68 -21.76
N PRO A 71 10.89 -27.35 -23.05
CA PRO A 71 9.56 -27.54 -23.62
C PRO A 71 9.17 -29.03 -23.66
N TRP A 72 7.92 -29.30 -23.33
CA TRP A 72 7.34 -30.64 -23.35
C TRP A 72 5.96 -30.69 -24.03
N ARG A 73 5.46 -29.54 -24.49
CA ARG A 73 4.25 -29.40 -25.27
C ARG A 73 4.61 -28.93 -26.68
N GLY A 74 4.01 -29.52 -27.67
CA GLY A 74 4.28 -29.19 -29.09
C GLY A 74 5.62 -29.71 -29.63
N GLY A 75 6.40 -30.39 -28.81
CA GLY A 75 7.71 -30.92 -29.14
C GLY A 75 8.67 -30.90 -27.95
N THR A 76 9.85 -31.47 -28.12
CA THR A 76 10.94 -31.44 -27.15
C THR A 76 12.07 -30.54 -27.64
N GLY A 77 12.96 -30.12 -26.73
CA GLY A 77 14.08 -29.27 -27.06
C GLY A 77 14.71 -28.60 -25.85
N VAL A 78 15.30 -27.47 -26.03
CA VAL A 78 16.01 -26.73 -24.99
C VAL A 78 15.20 -25.54 -24.49
N ALA A 79 15.34 -25.20 -23.21
CA ALA A 79 15.00 -23.91 -22.65
C ALA A 79 16.26 -23.22 -22.15
N PHE A 80 16.28 -21.90 -22.26
CA PHE A 80 17.45 -21.14 -21.83
C PHE A 80 17.09 -19.79 -21.25
N GLN A 81 17.93 -19.32 -20.34
CA GLN A 81 17.90 -17.98 -19.76
C GLN A 81 19.21 -17.26 -20.10
N THR A 82 19.12 -16.05 -20.61
CA THR A 82 20.26 -15.28 -21.11
C THR A 82 20.37 -13.93 -20.39
N PHE A 83 21.58 -13.62 -19.93
CA PHE A 83 21.96 -12.32 -19.35
C PHE A 83 23.00 -11.65 -20.24
N THR A 84 22.81 -10.39 -20.61
CA THR A 84 23.78 -9.58 -21.33
C THR A 84 24.38 -8.56 -20.35
N ILE A 85 25.67 -8.68 -20.08
CA ILE A 85 26.35 -7.96 -19.00
C ILE A 85 27.56 -7.22 -19.52
N ARG A 86 27.67 -5.92 -19.23
CA ARG A 86 28.89 -5.15 -19.42
C ARG A 86 29.80 -5.37 -18.24
N LEU A 87 30.82 -6.22 -18.39
CA LEU A 87 31.80 -6.47 -17.33
C LEU A 87 32.65 -5.21 -17.10
N PRO A 88 32.68 -4.68 -15.86
CA PRO A 88 33.53 -3.53 -15.55
C PRO A 88 35.00 -3.94 -15.48
N ARG A 89 35.89 -2.97 -15.30
CA ARG A 89 37.29 -3.27 -14.97
C ARG A 89 37.36 -3.75 -13.53
N ALA A 90 37.93 -4.92 -13.33
CA ALA A 90 38.13 -5.56 -12.02
C ALA A 90 39.50 -6.30 -12.05
N ARG A 91 39.93 -6.81 -10.92
CA ARG A 91 41.13 -7.66 -10.86
C ARG A 91 40.88 -9.00 -11.50
N ASN A 92 39.78 -9.66 -11.17
CA ASN A 92 39.32 -10.92 -11.75
C ASN A 92 37.77 -10.88 -11.84
N ALA A 93 37.22 -11.69 -12.73
CA ALA A 93 35.79 -11.94 -12.82
C ALA A 93 35.52 -13.44 -12.96
N PHE A 94 34.55 -13.97 -12.25
CA PHE A 94 34.12 -15.33 -12.43
C PHE A 94 32.62 -15.49 -12.11
N LEU A 95 32.01 -16.43 -12.82
CA LEU A 95 30.65 -16.89 -12.57
C LEU A 95 30.70 -18.13 -11.71
N ARG A 96 29.92 -18.20 -10.65
CA ARG A 96 29.73 -19.39 -9.81
C ARG A 96 28.26 -19.67 -9.55
N GLY A 97 27.96 -20.89 -9.12
CA GLY A 97 26.62 -21.33 -8.77
C GLY A 97 26.55 -22.83 -8.58
N PHE A 98 25.33 -23.34 -8.57
CA PHE A 98 25.07 -24.77 -8.37
C PHE A 98 24.02 -25.27 -9.33
N THR A 99 24.10 -26.57 -9.67
CA THR A 99 23.11 -27.32 -10.44
C THR A 99 22.62 -28.52 -9.64
N ALA A 100 21.33 -28.85 -9.74
CA ALA A 100 20.72 -30.06 -9.22
C ALA A 100 19.41 -30.36 -9.94
N MET A 101 18.88 -31.56 -9.80
CA MET A 101 17.50 -31.85 -10.12
C MET A 101 16.62 -31.65 -8.89
N ARG A 102 15.32 -31.41 -9.11
CA ARG A 102 14.35 -31.28 -8.02
C ARG A 102 14.22 -32.62 -7.26
N PRO A 103 14.31 -32.64 -5.92
CA PRO A 103 14.46 -33.87 -5.16
C PRO A 103 13.29 -34.88 -5.29
N ASP A 104 12.06 -34.38 -5.42
CA ASP A 104 10.85 -35.20 -5.43
C ASP A 104 10.60 -35.95 -6.76
N ILE A 105 11.41 -35.64 -7.78
CA ILE A 105 11.21 -36.22 -9.14
C ILE A 105 12.41 -37.03 -9.66
N VAL A 106 13.51 -37.12 -8.93
CA VAL A 106 14.75 -37.80 -9.39
C VAL A 106 14.51 -39.19 -9.92
N ASN A 107 13.61 -39.94 -9.31
CA ASN A 107 13.32 -41.33 -9.68
C ASN A 107 12.31 -41.42 -10.88
N ARG A 108 11.86 -40.28 -11.41
CA ARG A 108 10.87 -40.21 -12.50
C ARG A 108 11.46 -39.69 -13.80
N SER A 109 12.55 -38.92 -13.73
CA SER A 109 13.27 -38.37 -14.87
C SER A 109 14.45 -39.28 -15.23
N ASP A 110 14.84 -39.29 -16.49
CA ASP A 110 16.06 -39.92 -16.95
C ASP A 110 17.29 -39.02 -16.88
N GLY A 111 17.09 -37.77 -16.39
CA GLY A 111 18.14 -36.79 -16.13
C GLY A 111 18.08 -35.57 -17.03
N VAL A 112 18.72 -34.53 -16.59
CA VAL A 112 18.73 -33.20 -17.25
C VAL A 112 20.16 -32.83 -17.62
N THR A 113 20.37 -32.30 -18.81
CA THR A 113 21.67 -31.73 -19.21
C THR A 113 21.68 -30.23 -19.01
N PHE A 114 22.59 -29.79 -18.16
CA PHE A 114 22.85 -28.38 -17.89
C PHE A 114 23.97 -27.88 -18.81
N ARG A 115 23.76 -26.73 -19.45
CA ARG A 115 24.81 -26.10 -20.25
C ARG A 115 24.95 -24.61 -19.88
N ILE A 116 26.20 -24.15 -19.92
CA ILE A 116 26.48 -22.71 -19.81
C ILE A 116 27.29 -22.28 -21.04
N PHE A 117 26.86 -21.15 -21.61
CA PHE A 117 27.57 -20.54 -22.73
C PHE A 117 28.01 -19.12 -22.36
N VAL A 118 29.19 -18.73 -22.81
CA VAL A 118 29.72 -17.38 -22.75
C VAL A 118 29.96 -16.90 -24.18
N ASN A 119 29.27 -15.87 -24.62
CA ASN A 119 29.32 -15.37 -26.01
C ASN A 119 29.10 -16.47 -27.04
N GLY A 120 28.17 -17.37 -26.81
CA GLY A 120 27.84 -18.50 -27.66
C GLY A 120 28.82 -19.69 -27.59
N LYS A 121 29.94 -19.56 -26.87
CA LYS A 121 30.88 -20.66 -26.65
C LYS A 121 30.45 -21.48 -25.44
N LYS A 122 30.24 -22.78 -25.59
CA LYS A 122 29.90 -23.70 -24.49
C LYS A 122 31.10 -23.84 -23.54
N VAL A 123 30.91 -23.51 -22.28
CA VAL A 123 31.93 -23.53 -21.22
C VAL A 123 31.64 -24.56 -20.13
N LEU A 124 30.42 -25.06 -20.06
CA LEU A 124 29.99 -26.13 -19.18
C LEU A 124 28.92 -26.97 -19.89
N GLU A 125 29.07 -28.29 -19.78
CA GLU A 125 28.03 -29.28 -20.11
C GLU A 125 28.06 -30.40 -19.09
N GLU A 126 26.93 -30.68 -18.48
CA GLU A 126 26.81 -31.69 -17.45
C GLU A 126 25.43 -32.34 -17.45
N HIS A 127 25.37 -33.65 -17.58
CA HIS A 127 24.14 -34.42 -17.42
C HIS A 127 24.02 -34.86 -15.98
N ARG A 128 22.82 -34.61 -15.38
CA ARG A 128 22.55 -34.90 -13.97
C ARG A 128 21.32 -35.79 -13.84
N THR A 129 21.41 -36.79 -12.94
CA THR A 129 20.33 -37.70 -12.59
C THR A 129 20.05 -37.71 -11.07
N ASP A 130 20.58 -36.73 -10.33
CA ASP A 130 20.48 -36.66 -8.88
C ASP A 130 20.14 -35.27 -8.37
N ALA A 131 19.69 -35.16 -7.12
CA ALA A 131 19.29 -33.94 -6.45
C ALA A 131 20.38 -33.30 -5.57
N GLN A 132 21.60 -33.75 -5.66
CA GLN A 132 22.69 -33.16 -4.89
C GLN A 132 23.23 -31.92 -5.58
N TRP A 133 23.43 -30.84 -4.82
CA TRP A 133 23.99 -29.62 -5.35
C TRP A 133 25.44 -29.81 -5.82
N LYS A 134 25.70 -29.59 -7.09
CA LYS A 134 27.02 -29.58 -7.67
C LYS A 134 27.45 -28.17 -8.01
N PRO A 135 28.58 -27.68 -7.46
CA PRO A 135 29.09 -26.37 -7.74
C PRO A 135 29.74 -26.28 -9.13
N PHE A 136 29.60 -25.12 -9.76
CA PHE A 136 30.37 -24.74 -10.93
C PHE A 136 31.10 -23.42 -10.70
N ARG A 137 32.20 -23.23 -11.42
CA ARG A 137 32.93 -21.96 -11.47
C ARG A 137 33.53 -21.78 -12.85
N ILE A 138 33.28 -20.59 -13.46
CA ILE A 138 33.73 -20.26 -14.80
C ILE A 138 34.51 -18.95 -14.75
N ASP A 139 35.73 -18.93 -15.27
CA ASP A 139 36.54 -17.72 -15.34
C ASP A 139 36.02 -16.80 -16.46
N LEU A 140 35.70 -15.57 -16.10
CA LEU A 140 35.26 -14.50 -16.97
C LEU A 140 36.29 -13.36 -17.07
N SER A 141 37.45 -13.50 -16.41
CA SER A 141 38.51 -12.48 -16.40
C SER A 141 38.99 -12.08 -17.81
N PRO A 142 39.04 -12.98 -18.83
CA PRO A 142 39.38 -12.62 -20.17
C PRO A 142 38.42 -11.63 -20.86
N TYR A 143 37.22 -11.47 -20.31
CA TYR A 143 36.17 -10.60 -20.87
C TYR A 143 36.01 -9.28 -20.12
N LEU A 144 36.87 -8.97 -19.16
CA LEU A 144 36.80 -7.72 -18.40
C LEU A 144 36.84 -6.51 -19.35
N GLY A 145 36.01 -5.54 -19.13
CA GLY A 145 35.82 -4.36 -19.98
C GLY A 145 35.00 -4.62 -21.26
N GLN A 146 34.47 -5.82 -21.47
CA GLN A 146 33.64 -6.19 -22.61
C GLN A 146 32.20 -6.48 -22.22
N THR A 147 31.32 -6.47 -23.21
CA THR A 147 29.96 -7.00 -23.01
C THR A 147 29.98 -8.50 -23.25
N VAL A 148 29.44 -9.26 -22.31
CA VAL A 148 29.31 -10.72 -22.42
C VAL A 148 27.85 -11.13 -22.38
N THR A 149 27.54 -12.21 -23.08
CA THR A 149 26.26 -12.91 -22.99
C THR A 149 26.45 -14.21 -22.25
N LEU A 150 25.83 -14.35 -21.10
CA LEU A 150 25.80 -15.56 -20.30
C LEU A 150 24.48 -16.27 -20.57
N ARG A 151 24.52 -17.49 -21.11
CA ARG A 151 23.32 -18.31 -21.34
C ARG A 151 23.38 -19.56 -20.51
N PHE A 152 22.35 -19.77 -19.73
CA PHE A 152 22.08 -20.97 -18.94
C PHE A 152 21.02 -21.77 -19.67
N GLU A 153 21.33 -22.98 -20.04
CA GLU A 153 20.48 -23.83 -20.85
C GLU A 153 20.19 -25.17 -20.17
N THR A 154 18.94 -25.60 -20.25
CA THR A 154 18.45 -26.88 -19.82
C THR A 154 18.00 -27.67 -21.03
N ASP A 155 18.45 -28.91 -21.13
CA ASP A 155 18.19 -29.84 -22.23
C ASP A 155 17.71 -31.17 -21.65
N PRO A 156 16.70 -31.84 -22.25
CA PRO A 156 16.13 -33.09 -21.75
C PRO A 156 17.10 -34.29 -21.75
N GLY A 157 18.35 -34.07 -22.19
CA GLY A 157 19.38 -35.11 -22.15
C GLY A 157 19.39 -36.05 -23.34
N PRO A 158 20.18 -37.15 -23.22
CA PRO A 158 20.48 -38.02 -24.34
C PRO A 158 19.29 -38.80 -24.92
N LYS A 159 18.24 -38.99 -24.12
CA LYS A 159 17.03 -39.71 -24.57
C LYS A 159 15.97 -38.78 -25.16
N ASP A 160 16.19 -37.48 -25.04
CA ASP A 160 15.27 -36.45 -25.53
C ASP A 160 13.84 -36.55 -24.94
N ASP A 161 13.74 -37.09 -23.72
CA ASP A 161 12.50 -37.19 -22.94
C ASP A 161 12.40 -36.06 -21.92
N PRO A 162 11.56 -35.05 -22.12
CA PRO A 162 11.42 -33.92 -21.19
C PRO A 162 10.61 -34.24 -19.93
N SER A 163 10.20 -35.48 -19.73
CA SER A 163 9.33 -35.91 -18.67
C SER A 163 10.00 -35.77 -17.31
N TRP A 164 9.47 -34.93 -16.45
CA TRP A 164 9.97 -34.72 -15.09
C TRP A 164 11.35 -34.05 -14.98
N ASP A 165 11.79 -33.35 -16.01
CA ASP A 165 13.11 -32.73 -16.11
C ASP A 165 13.19 -31.37 -15.40
N PHE A 166 12.88 -31.35 -14.13
CA PHE A 166 12.92 -30.14 -13.31
C PHE A 166 14.36 -29.79 -12.93
N SER A 167 15.01 -29.03 -13.78
CA SER A 167 16.36 -28.52 -13.50
C SER A 167 16.33 -27.37 -12.52
N LEU A 168 17.22 -27.39 -11.56
CA LEU A 168 17.42 -26.35 -10.57
C LEU A 168 18.80 -25.73 -10.73
N TRP A 169 18.80 -24.42 -10.84
CA TRP A 169 19.99 -23.57 -10.76
C TRP A 169 19.94 -22.85 -9.42
N ALA A 170 21.06 -22.69 -8.72
CA ALA A 170 21.03 -21.99 -7.44
C ALA A 170 22.26 -21.10 -7.26
N GLU A 171 22.02 -19.98 -6.54
CA GLU A 171 23.05 -19.06 -6.10
C GLU A 171 24.01 -18.68 -7.24
N ARG A 172 23.45 -18.36 -8.43
CA ARG A 172 24.23 -17.95 -9.61
C ARG A 172 24.75 -16.53 -9.40
N GLU A 173 26.03 -16.41 -9.17
CA GLU A 173 26.70 -15.15 -8.84
C GLU A 173 27.81 -14.81 -9.84
N LEU A 174 27.79 -13.59 -10.34
CA LEU A 174 28.94 -12.97 -11.00
C LEU A 174 29.77 -12.24 -9.93
N VAL A 175 30.97 -12.72 -9.69
CA VAL A 175 31.91 -12.14 -8.72
C VAL A 175 32.98 -11.33 -9.45
N LEU A 176 33.13 -10.07 -9.04
CA LEU A 176 34.05 -9.07 -9.60
C LEU A 176 35.09 -8.68 -8.55
N GLU A 177 36.18 -9.43 -8.46
CA GLU A 177 37.21 -9.19 -7.45
C GLU A 177 37.95 -7.88 -7.65
N GLY A 178 37.98 -7.06 -6.60
CA GLY A 178 38.64 -5.76 -6.64
C GLY A 178 37.89 -4.68 -7.41
N TYR A 179 36.65 -4.96 -7.80
CA TYR A 179 35.78 -3.94 -8.40
C TYR A 179 35.30 -2.96 -7.33
N GLN A 180 35.43 -1.69 -7.65
CA GLN A 180 34.90 -0.59 -6.86
C GLN A 180 33.81 0.08 -7.71
N PRO A 181 32.54 0.01 -7.31
CA PRO A 181 31.46 0.69 -8.02
C PRO A 181 31.72 2.19 -8.10
N VAL A 182 31.52 2.75 -9.27
CA VAL A 182 31.56 4.21 -9.45
C VAL A 182 30.20 4.77 -9.02
N GLN A 183 30.20 5.57 -7.96
CA GLN A 183 28.97 6.28 -7.58
C GLN A 183 28.56 7.20 -8.73
N LYS A 184 27.41 6.94 -9.33
CA LYS A 184 26.83 7.82 -10.33
C LYS A 184 26.31 9.08 -9.64
N ALA A 185 26.73 10.26 -10.10
CA ALA A 185 26.13 11.52 -9.69
C ALA A 185 24.65 11.52 -10.14
N ARG A 186 23.73 11.58 -9.19
CA ARG A 186 22.30 11.62 -9.48
C ARG A 186 21.77 13.03 -9.34
N PRO A 187 20.80 13.44 -10.18
CA PRO A 187 20.08 14.67 -9.95
C PRO A 187 19.44 14.62 -8.55
N ALA A 188 19.60 15.70 -7.80
CA ALA A 188 18.90 15.82 -6.54
C ALA A 188 17.38 15.80 -6.79
N PRO A 189 16.57 15.12 -5.91
CA PRO A 189 15.14 15.17 -6.02
C PRO A 189 14.63 16.61 -5.89
N PRO A 190 13.48 16.96 -6.46
CA PRO A 190 12.91 18.28 -6.29
C PRO A 190 12.65 18.55 -4.82
N LEU A 191 13.14 19.68 -4.34
CA LEU A 191 12.89 20.12 -2.97
C LEU A 191 11.48 20.67 -2.86
N LEU A 192 10.63 19.97 -2.14
CA LEU A 192 9.27 20.37 -1.83
C LEU A 192 9.13 20.68 -0.35
N LYS A 193 8.57 21.84 -0.05
CA LYS A 193 8.20 22.17 1.31
C LYS A 193 6.90 21.44 1.65
N LEU A 194 7.00 20.42 2.49
CA LEU A 194 5.84 19.67 2.96
C LEU A 194 4.88 20.58 3.75
N GLN A 195 3.60 20.30 3.63
CA GLN A 195 2.59 20.95 4.45
C GLN A 195 2.79 20.58 5.93
N ASN A 196 2.61 21.54 6.81
CA ASN A 196 2.68 21.28 8.24
C ASN A 196 1.51 20.40 8.69
N LEU A 197 1.74 19.53 9.67
CA LEU A 197 0.72 18.70 10.31
C LEU A 197 -0.05 19.54 11.37
N THR A 198 -0.84 20.51 10.90
CA THR A 198 -1.51 21.49 11.79
C THR A 198 -2.93 21.10 12.20
N SER A 199 -3.54 20.11 11.52
CA SER A 199 -4.91 19.68 11.81
C SER A 199 -5.07 19.00 13.18
N VAL A 200 -3.96 18.45 13.74
CA VAL A 200 -3.95 17.77 15.04
C VAL A 200 -3.02 18.52 16.01
N PRO A 201 -3.54 19.03 17.13
CA PRO A 201 -2.73 19.69 18.14
C PRO A 201 -1.61 18.81 18.66
N ASN A 202 -0.45 19.42 18.95
CA ASN A 202 0.73 18.73 19.45
C ASN A 202 1.26 17.60 18.56
N GLY A 203 0.88 17.57 17.29
CA GLY A 203 1.32 16.54 16.34
C GLY A 203 0.81 15.13 16.65
N THR A 204 -0.18 14.98 17.53
CA THR A 204 -0.78 13.66 17.81
C THR A 204 -2.08 13.44 17.04
N ILE A 205 -2.36 12.19 16.71
CA ILE A 205 -3.62 11.74 16.10
C ILE A 205 -4.76 11.52 17.11
N ALA A 206 -4.49 11.72 18.41
CA ALA A 206 -5.49 11.53 19.46
C ALA A 206 -6.72 12.43 19.25
N PRO A 207 -7.93 11.90 19.39
CA PRO A 207 -9.16 12.66 19.18
C PRO A 207 -9.39 13.69 20.30
N ARG A 208 -10.12 14.74 19.95
CA ARG A 208 -10.60 15.74 20.91
C ARG A 208 -11.91 15.29 21.53
N SER A 209 -12.14 15.59 22.80
CA SER A 209 -13.45 15.45 23.40
C SER A 209 -14.44 16.51 22.92
N ALA A 210 -15.67 16.10 22.67
CA ALA A 210 -16.79 16.98 22.37
C ALA A 210 -17.35 17.70 23.63
N PHE A 211 -16.97 17.25 24.81
CA PHE A 211 -17.49 17.76 26.10
C PHE A 211 -16.54 18.78 26.72
N ALA A 212 -17.12 19.75 27.42
CA ALA A 212 -16.33 20.63 28.26
C ALA A 212 -15.67 19.80 29.38
N HIS A 213 -14.38 20.02 29.60
CA HIS A 213 -13.61 19.20 30.55
C HIS A 213 -12.35 19.92 31.04
N ARG A 214 -11.74 19.33 32.05
CA ARG A 214 -10.41 19.65 32.55
C ARG A 214 -9.58 18.37 32.67
N THR A 215 -8.28 18.50 32.54
CA THR A 215 -7.31 17.41 32.78
C THR A 215 -6.41 17.78 33.95
N SER A 216 -5.94 16.79 34.68
CA SER A 216 -4.98 16.99 35.77
C SER A 216 -4.10 15.75 35.95
N LEU A 217 -2.92 15.95 36.53
CA LEU A 217 -2.02 14.90 36.95
C LEU A 217 -1.79 14.98 38.45
N GLN A 218 -2.00 13.89 39.16
CA GLN A 218 -1.69 13.74 40.58
C GLN A 218 -0.73 12.56 40.76
N VAL A 219 0.15 12.65 41.78
CA VAL A 219 1.00 11.54 42.19
C VAL A 219 0.64 11.21 43.64
N GLN A 220 0.25 9.99 43.90
CA GLN A 220 -0.11 9.47 45.22
C GLN A 220 0.79 8.25 45.51
N GLY A 221 1.79 8.45 46.40
CA GLY A 221 2.80 7.43 46.62
C GLY A 221 3.56 7.10 45.35
N GLU A 222 3.54 5.85 44.93
CA GLU A 222 4.17 5.35 43.68
C GLU A 222 3.19 5.25 42.49
N THR A 223 2.01 5.90 42.59
CA THR A 223 0.99 5.86 41.52
C THR A 223 0.78 7.27 40.94
N ALA A 224 0.91 7.40 39.62
CA ALA A 224 0.51 8.59 38.88
C ALA A 224 -0.93 8.41 38.38
N ILE A 225 -1.76 9.44 38.53
CA ILE A 225 -3.16 9.47 38.13
C ILE A 225 -3.35 10.60 37.15
N PHE A 226 -3.53 10.24 35.88
CA PHE A 226 -3.88 11.16 34.79
C PHE A 226 -5.40 11.20 34.70
N ARG A 227 -6.00 12.31 35.05
CA ARG A 227 -7.45 12.45 35.20
C ARG A 227 -8.05 13.39 34.17
N TYR A 228 -9.01 12.88 33.42
CA TYR A 228 -10.00 13.64 32.66
C TYR A 228 -11.26 13.78 33.52
N GLN A 229 -11.80 14.98 33.58
CA GLN A 229 -13.09 15.24 34.22
C GLN A 229 -13.91 16.13 33.29
N GLY A 230 -14.96 15.58 32.70
CA GLY A 230 -15.87 16.26 31.79
C GLY A 230 -17.33 16.18 32.23
N ASP A 231 -18.18 16.84 31.44
CA ASP A 231 -19.63 16.82 31.66
C ASP A 231 -20.25 15.43 31.48
N ASP A 232 -19.57 14.54 30.75
CA ASP A 232 -19.96 13.16 30.49
C ASP A 232 -19.42 12.15 31.52
N GLY A 233 -18.42 12.50 32.33
CA GLY A 233 -17.87 11.62 33.34
C GLY A 233 -16.40 11.87 33.68
N VAL A 234 -15.79 10.88 34.32
CA VAL A 234 -14.41 10.91 34.80
C VAL A 234 -13.64 9.69 34.29
N LEU A 235 -12.46 9.92 33.70
CA LEU A 235 -11.49 8.89 33.39
C LEU A 235 -10.20 9.11 34.17
N GLU A 236 -9.71 8.07 34.83
CA GLU A 236 -8.43 8.10 35.55
C GLU A 236 -7.53 6.98 35.03
N TYR A 237 -6.50 7.35 34.26
CA TYR A 237 -5.44 6.43 33.90
C TYR A 237 -4.44 6.40 35.06
N ARG A 238 -4.33 5.26 35.70
CA ARG A 238 -3.50 5.03 36.88
C ARG A 238 -2.28 4.23 36.47
N TRP A 239 -1.12 4.78 36.70
CA TRP A 239 0.16 4.18 36.41
C TRP A 239 0.92 3.88 37.67
N SER A 240 1.09 2.63 38.00
CA SER A 240 1.99 2.21 39.08
C SER A 240 3.43 2.30 38.62
N LYS A 241 4.30 2.87 39.45
CA LYS A 241 5.73 2.99 39.13
C LYS A 241 6.32 1.61 38.80
N PRO A 242 6.89 1.43 37.60
CA PRO A 242 7.45 0.15 37.20
C PRO A 242 8.57 -0.30 38.14
N ARG A 243 8.61 -1.57 38.47
CA ARG A 243 9.74 -2.17 39.19
C ARG A 243 10.96 -2.23 38.28
N PRO A 244 12.18 -2.17 38.85
CA PRO A 244 13.43 -2.22 38.06
C PRO A 244 13.54 -3.44 37.16
N ASP A 245 13.04 -4.58 37.62
CA ASP A 245 13.09 -5.91 36.97
C ASP A 245 11.81 -6.26 36.19
N ASP A 246 10.86 -5.38 36.11
CA ASP A 246 9.59 -5.61 35.41
C ASP A 246 9.84 -5.87 33.92
N PRO A 247 9.43 -7.02 33.34
CA PRO A 247 9.59 -7.29 31.91
C PRO A 247 8.67 -6.41 31.06
N ASN A 248 7.51 -5.98 31.58
CA ASN A 248 6.63 -5.05 30.89
C ASN A 248 7.27 -3.64 30.86
N PRO A 249 7.57 -3.09 29.66
CA PRO A 249 8.20 -1.76 29.57
C PRO A 249 7.34 -0.66 30.20
N PHE A 250 6.04 -0.80 30.17
CA PHE A 250 5.10 0.19 30.69
C PHE A 250 4.77 -0.02 32.17
N GLY A 251 5.06 -1.20 32.77
CA GLY A 251 4.59 -1.53 34.10
C GLY A 251 3.06 -1.72 34.16
N GLU A 252 2.46 -1.42 35.29
CA GLU A 252 1.02 -1.66 35.49
C GLU A 252 0.19 -0.40 35.21
N TRP A 253 -0.78 -0.54 34.29
CA TRP A 253 -1.75 0.48 33.97
C TRP A 253 -3.16 -0.01 34.18
N THR A 254 -4.00 0.83 34.80
CA THR A 254 -5.43 0.60 34.94
C THR A 254 -6.20 1.89 34.63
N LEU A 255 -7.21 1.80 33.79
CA LEU A 255 -8.19 2.86 33.63
C LEU A 255 -9.33 2.66 34.60
N ARG A 256 -9.62 3.65 35.43
CA ARG A 256 -10.88 3.76 36.16
C ARG A 256 -11.77 4.75 35.42
N ALA A 257 -12.93 4.26 34.93
CA ALA A 257 -13.90 5.03 34.17
C ALA A 257 -15.22 5.13 34.91
N GLN A 258 -15.77 6.32 35.03
CA GLN A 258 -17.06 6.56 35.63
C GLN A 258 -17.88 7.52 34.79
N MET A 259 -18.89 7.00 34.08
CA MET A 259 -19.85 7.83 33.39
C MET A 259 -20.71 8.60 34.43
N LYS A 260 -21.13 9.79 34.05
CA LYS A 260 -21.96 10.61 34.97
C LYS A 260 -23.22 9.89 35.42
N GLY A 261 -23.37 9.68 36.74
CA GLY A 261 -24.49 8.98 37.33
C GLY A 261 -24.31 7.47 37.53
N ASP A 262 -23.23 6.89 36.98
CA ASP A 262 -22.95 5.45 37.08
C ASP A 262 -21.88 5.12 38.13
N THR A 263 -21.78 3.85 38.48
CA THR A 263 -20.67 3.34 39.29
C THR A 263 -19.40 3.23 38.49
N PRO A 264 -18.21 3.47 39.08
CA PRO A 264 -16.95 3.34 38.38
C PRO A 264 -16.66 1.89 38.01
N VAL A 265 -16.02 1.71 36.84
CA VAL A 265 -15.49 0.45 36.33
C VAL A 265 -13.99 0.53 36.14
N GLU A 266 -13.28 -0.59 36.13
CA GLU A 266 -11.85 -0.67 35.93
C GLU A 266 -11.52 -1.52 34.71
N VAL A 267 -10.58 -1.04 33.88
CA VAL A 267 -10.15 -1.68 32.65
C VAL A 267 -8.62 -1.67 32.62
N PRO A 268 -7.96 -2.83 32.58
CA PRO A 268 -6.52 -2.91 32.41
C PRO A 268 -6.10 -2.56 30.99
N LEU A 269 -4.92 -1.96 30.84
CA LEU A 269 -4.32 -1.67 29.53
C LEU A 269 -2.81 -1.92 29.54
N ALA A 270 -2.25 -2.19 28.39
CA ALA A 270 -0.84 -2.46 28.17
C ALA A 270 -0.25 -3.63 29.01
N THR A 271 -1.08 -4.51 29.54
CA THR A 271 -0.63 -5.58 30.47
C THR A 271 0.25 -6.62 29.79
N THR A 272 0.10 -6.81 28.49
CA THR A 272 0.87 -7.74 27.67
C THR A 272 1.95 -7.03 26.85
N ALA A 273 2.26 -5.79 27.19
CA ALA A 273 3.28 -5.04 26.45
C ALA A 273 4.67 -5.67 26.64
N THR A 274 5.42 -5.75 25.53
CA THR A 274 6.74 -6.37 25.52
C THR A 274 7.73 -5.60 24.64
N LEU A 275 9.02 -5.81 24.92
CA LEU A 275 10.12 -5.44 24.05
C LEU A 275 10.89 -6.70 23.64
N GLU A 276 11.16 -6.81 22.35
CA GLU A 276 12.11 -7.78 21.84
C GLU A 276 13.42 -7.06 21.49
N PHE A 277 14.54 -7.61 21.95
CA PHE A 277 15.84 -7.04 21.69
C PHE A 277 16.58 -7.82 20.59
N ALA A 278 17.58 -7.19 19.98
CA ALA A 278 18.47 -7.85 19.02
C ALA A 278 19.35 -8.93 19.69
N MET A 279 19.69 -8.70 20.94
CA MET A 279 20.32 -9.66 21.84
C MET A 279 19.49 -9.74 23.13
N ASP A 280 19.85 -10.61 24.08
CA ASP A 280 19.11 -10.74 25.34
C ASP A 280 19.02 -9.40 26.08
N GLY A 281 17.81 -8.90 26.20
CA GLY A 281 17.48 -7.64 26.85
C GLY A 281 16.89 -7.90 28.26
N LEU A 282 17.62 -7.54 29.30
CA LEU A 282 17.19 -7.70 30.69
C LEU A 282 16.89 -6.34 31.31
N PRO A 283 15.71 -6.11 31.90
CA PRO A 283 15.43 -4.90 32.65
C PRO A 283 16.30 -4.85 33.92
N ILE A 284 16.98 -3.73 34.12
CA ILE A 284 17.92 -3.51 35.23
C ILE A 284 17.66 -2.23 36.01
N GLY A 285 16.69 -1.43 35.59
CA GLY A 285 16.36 -0.19 36.26
C GLY A 285 15.09 0.50 35.79
N ALA A 286 14.42 1.15 36.70
CA ALA A 286 13.28 2.02 36.43
C ALA A 286 13.33 3.23 37.34
N GLN A 287 13.22 4.41 36.73
CA GLN A 287 13.11 5.68 37.45
C GLN A 287 11.99 6.49 36.77
N TRP A 288 11.23 7.22 37.57
CA TRP A 288 10.29 8.15 36.99
C TRP A 288 10.33 9.49 37.75
N GLU A 289 9.96 10.55 37.08
CA GLU A 289 9.85 11.87 37.59
C GLU A 289 8.64 12.60 37.01
N ARG A 290 8.04 13.47 37.81
CA ARG A 290 6.99 14.36 37.30
C ARG A 290 7.62 15.60 36.69
N LYS A 291 7.18 15.93 35.44
CA LYS A 291 7.53 17.17 34.74
C LYS A 291 6.25 17.90 34.30
N GLY A 292 5.80 18.83 35.14
CA GLY A 292 4.55 19.56 34.88
C GLY A 292 3.34 18.63 34.91
N ASP A 293 2.69 18.49 33.75
CA ASP A 293 1.54 17.62 33.47
C ASP A 293 1.90 16.24 32.88
N THR A 294 3.20 15.92 32.87
CA THR A 294 3.73 14.66 32.34
C THR A 294 4.46 13.87 33.41
N ILE A 295 4.54 12.55 33.20
CA ILE A 295 5.49 11.67 33.89
C ILE A 295 6.50 11.19 32.86
N VAL A 296 7.76 11.29 33.21
CA VAL A 296 8.86 10.72 32.43
C VAL A 296 9.41 9.51 33.18
N CYS A 297 9.26 8.33 32.61
CA CYS A 297 9.85 7.08 33.09
C CYS A 297 11.08 6.74 32.25
N THR A 298 12.18 6.46 32.92
CA THR A 298 13.42 6.00 32.30
C THR A 298 13.63 4.54 32.68
N ARG A 299 13.54 3.68 31.70
CA ARG A 299 13.81 2.22 31.80
C ARG A 299 15.21 1.94 31.31
N ARG A 300 15.95 1.12 32.04
CA ARG A 300 17.29 0.68 31.63
C ARG A 300 17.29 -0.82 31.42
N TYR A 301 17.89 -1.23 30.32
CA TYR A 301 18.02 -2.64 29.93
C TYR A 301 19.49 -2.93 29.70
N ARG A 302 19.92 -4.12 30.11
CA ARG A 302 21.20 -4.68 29.71
C ARG A 302 20.98 -5.51 28.44
N GLU A 303 21.63 -5.15 27.36
CA GLU A 303 21.62 -5.88 26.10
C GLU A 303 23.06 -6.29 25.76
N GLY A 304 23.36 -7.58 25.87
CA GLY A 304 24.72 -8.08 25.72
C GLY A 304 25.72 -7.41 26.67
N ARG A 305 26.74 -6.74 26.09
CA ARG A 305 27.73 -5.95 26.85
C ARG A 305 27.38 -4.46 26.98
N ALA A 306 26.32 -4.04 26.37
CA ALA A 306 25.88 -2.65 26.34
C ALA A 306 24.57 -2.46 27.11
N GLY A 307 24.17 -1.23 27.29
CA GLY A 307 22.87 -0.88 27.89
C GLY A 307 21.99 -0.12 26.89
N VAL A 308 20.68 -0.30 26.96
CA VAL A 308 19.69 0.52 26.25
C VAL A 308 18.88 1.28 27.29
N THR A 309 18.73 2.56 27.10
CA THR A 309 17.87 3.40 27.91
C THR A 309 16.62 3.76 27.11
N LEU A 310 15.45 3.32 27.58
CA LEU A 310 14.15 3.69 27.03
C LEU A 310 13.53 4.77 27.90
N ARG A 311 13.23 5.90 27.30
CA ARG A 311 12.48 6.99 27.89
C ARG A 311 11.03 6.89 27.47
N ILE A 312 10.12 6.89 28.42
CA ILE A 312 8.67 6.88 28.22
C ILE A 312 8.09 8.14 28.83
N THR A 313 7.49 8.98 27.99
CA THR A 313 6.80 10.20 28.44
C THR A 313 5.30 9.97 28.36
N ALA A 314 4.63 9.95 29.49
CA ALA A 314 3.18 9.79 29.59
C ALA A 314 2.49 11.14 29.80
N LYS A 315 1.47 11.42 29.02
CA LYS A 315 0.62 12.61 29.13
C LYS A 315 -0.82 12.30 28.79
N LEU A 316 -1.74 13.10 29.29
CA LEU A 316 -3.14 13.02 28.93
C LEU A 316 -3.48 14.10 27.90
N PHE A 317 -4.12 13.71 26.82
CA PHE A 317 -4.68 14.62 25.81
C PHE A 317 -6.18 14.35 25.69
N HIS A 318 -7.00 15.23 26.22
CA HIS A 318 -8.44 15.03 26.37
C HIS A 318 -8.72 13.69 27.08
N LYS A 319 -9.34 12.71 26.40
CA LYS A 319 -9.63 11.36 26.93
C LYS A 319 -8.54 10.34 26.60
N SER A 320 -7.50 10.73 25.89
CA SER A 320 -6.46 9.83 25.40
C SER A 320 -5.21 9.89 26.26
N LEU A 321 -4.75 8.74 26.75
CA LEU A 321 -3.41 8.57 27.26
C LEU A 321 -2.45 8.47 26.10
N VAL A 322 -1.45 9.34 26.07
CA VAL A 322 -0.40 9.37 25.04
C VAL A 322 0.92 8.99 25.69
N LEU A 323 1.53 7.93 25.20
CA LEU A 323 2.86 7.45 25.61
C LEU A 323 3.83 7.69 24.45
N GLU A 324 4.84 8.56 24.67
CA GLU A 324 5.95 8.77 23.75
C GLU A 324 7.15 7.97 24.23
N LEU A 325 7.73 7.17 23.35
CA LEU A 325 8.83 6.25 23.64
C LEU A 325 10.04 6.60 22.77
N GLU A 326 11.19 6.75 23.42
CA GLU A 326 12.45 7.00 22.72
C GLU A 326 13.58 6.17 23.37
N ALA A 327 14.25 5.37 22.56
CA ALA A 327 15.49 4.69 22.98
C ALA A 327 16.71 5.54 22.63
N ASP A 328 17.71 5.56 23.53
CA ASP A 328 18.96 6.32 23.35
C ASP A 328 19.86 5.72 22.25
N ARG A 329 19.61 4.48 21.84
CA ARG A 329 20.39 3.76 20.84
C ARG A 329 19.62 2.59 20.22
N PRO A 330 20.06 2.07 19.07
CA PRO A 330 19.56 0.82 18.53
C PRO A 330 19.71 -0.34 19.51
N GLY A 331 18.86 -1.36 19.40
CA GLY A 331 18.91 -2.58 20.23
C GLY A 331 17.54 -3.22 20.36
N ILE A 332 16.46 -2.44 20.24
CA ILE A 332 15.08 -2.96 20.29
C ILE A 332 14.65 -3.34 18.88
N ARG A 333 14.18 -4.57 18.71
CA ARG A 333 13.65 -5.11 17.44
C ARG A 333 12.15 -4.92 17.29
N VAL A 334 11.42 -5.10 18.39
CA VAL A 334 9.96 -5.00 18.39
C VAL A 334 9.51 -4.33 19.67
N LEU A 335 8.58 -3.42 19.52
CA LEU A 335 7.69 -2.96 20.59
C LEU A 335 6.31 -3.55 20.32
N ASP A 336 5.76 -4.31 21.25
CA ASP A 336 4.33 -4.62 21.30
C ASP A 336 3.71 -3.79 22.43
N ALA A 337 2.76 -2.92 22.07
CA ALA A 337 2.14 -2.02 23.06
C ALA A 337 1.05 -2.71 23.91
N GLY A 338 0.70 -3.96 23.65
CA GLY A 338 -0.16 -4.82 24.44
C GLY A 338 -1.65 -4.50 24.40
N GLY A 339 -2.07 -3.34 23.93
CA GLY A 339 -3.48 -2.98 23.78
C GLY A 339 -4.28 -2.89 25.10
N TRP A 340 -5.60 -3.03 24.98
CA TRP A 340 -6.54 -3.06 26.09
C TRP A 340 -6.75 -4.50 26.54
N GLY A 341 -6.69 -4.74 27.83
CA GLY A 341 -6.99 -6.06 28.40
C GLY A 341 -6.04 -6.54 29.49
N PRO A 342 -6.31 -7.74 30.05
CA PRO A 342 -7.30 -8.75 29.60
C PRO A 342 -8.76 -8.30 29.77
N LEU A 343 -9.60 -8.62 28.79
CA LEU A 343 -11.02 -8.23 28.76
C LEU A 343 -11.90 -9.47 28.72
N MET A 344 -12.90 -9.53 29.59
CA MET A 344 -13.85 -10.65 29.63
C MET A 344 -14.74 -10.70 28.38
N ARG A 345 -15.23 -9.57 27.94
CA ARG A 345 -16.03 -9.44 26.71
C ARG A 345 -15.64 -8.19 25.96
N ARG A 346 -15.39 -8.34 24.69
CA ARG A 346 -15.18 -7.21 23.77
C ARG A 346 -15.88 -7.50 22.45
N ARG A 347 -16.37 -6.46 21.80
CA ARG A 347 -16.89 -6.53 20.46
C ARG A 347 -16.18 -5.49 19.60
N GLN A 348 -15.63 -5.92 18.49
CA GLN A 348 -15.03 -5.00 17.52
C GLN A 348 -16.11 -4.12 16.92
N VAL A 349 -15.84 -2.83 16.84
CA VAL A 349 -16.67 -1.85 16.14
C VAL A 349 -16.19 -1.76 14.71
N VAL A 350 -17.11 -1.94 13.77
CA VAL A 350 -16.78 -1.83 12.34
C VAL A 350 -16.44 -0.38 12.00
N THR A 351 -15.26 -0.17 11.45
CA THR A 351 -14.75 1.13 11.01
C THR A 351 -14.11 0.96 9.64
N PRO A 352 -14.88 1.11 8.55
CA PRO A 352 -14.36 0.98 7.20
C PRO A 352 -13.12 1.84 6.99
N TYR A 353 -12.14 1.31 6.22
CA TYR A 353 -10.79 1.84 5.98
C TYR A 353 -9.84 1.82 7.18
N TYR A 354 -10.31 2.12 8.36
CA TYR A 354 -9.48 2.13 9.56
C TYR A 354 -9.34 0.72 10.13
N GLY A 355 -8.17 0.12 9.96
CA GLY A 355 -7.84 -1.21 10.50
C GLY A 355 -7.48 -1.23 11.99
N GLY A 356 -7.81 -0.16 12.74
CA GLY A 356 -7.47 -0.03 14.15
C GLY A 356 -8.28 -0.92 15.09
N GLN A 357 -7.87 -0.93 16.35
CA GLN A 357 -8.46 -1.77 17.40
C GLN A 357 -9.54 -1.00 18.16
N VAL A 358 -10.64 -0.70 17.49
CA VAL A 358 -11.82 -0.10 18.14
C VAL A 358 -12.72 -1.17 18.69
N PHE A 359 -12.92 -1.18 20.00
CA PHE A 359 -13.77 -2.14 20.67
C PHE A 359 -14.84 -1.43 21.51
N TYR A 360 -16.01 -2.05 21.59
CA TYR A 360 -17.00 -1.80 22.63
C TYR A 360 -16.87 -2.87 23.71
N LEU A 361 -16.82 -2.43 24.95
CA LEU A 361 -16.76 -3.25 26.17
C LEU A 361 -18.15 -3.25 26.81
N PRO A 362 -18.95 -4.32 26.61
CA PRO A 362 -20.35 -4.30 27.07
C PRO A 362 -20.51 -4.26 28.59
N ALA A 363 -19.62 -4.89 29.36
CA ALA A 363 -19.67 -4.92 30.80
C ALA A 363 -19.34 -3.56 31.44
N GLU A 364 -18.41 -2.84 30.82
CA GLU A 364 -17.92 -1.54 31.28
C GLU A 364 -18.69 -0.38 30.65
N ASN A 365 -19.54 -0.65 29.67
CA ASN A 365 -20.27 0.34 28.85
C ASN A 365 -19.34 1.40 28.26
N LEU A 366 -18.20 0.98 27.70
CA LEU A 366 -17.11 1.85 27.28
C LEU A 366 -16.63 1.48 25.87
N PHE A 367 -16.29 2.48 25.06
CA PHE A 367 -15.54 2.29 23.83
C PHE A 367 -14.07 2.55 24.09
N VAL A 368 -13.22 1.73 23.48
CA VAL A 368 -11.76 1.85 23.58
C VAL A 368 -11.11 1.70 22.23
N ASN A 369 -9.98 2.38 22.06
CA ASN A 369 -9.09 2.25 20.90
C ASN A 369 -7.63 2.31 21.37
N ALA A 370 -6.76 1.60 20.67
CA ALA A 370 -5.32 1.72 20.84
C ALA A 370 -4.69 1.77 19.46
N ILE A 371 -3.74 2.69 19.26
CA ILE A 371 -3.08 2.89 17.98
C ILE A 371 -1.64 3.36 18.17
N LEU A 372 -0.75 2.90 17.30
CA LEU A 372 0.58 3.48 17.08
C LEU A 372 0.44 4.68 16.14
N ASP A 373 0.98 5.82 16.54
CA ASP A 373 0.93 7.05 15.76
C ASP A 373 1.98 6.99 14.64
N TRP A 374 1.52 6.70 13.42
CA TRP A 374 2.39 6.60 12.23
C TRP A 374 3.15 7.89 11.89
N THR A 375 2.72 9.02 12.42
CA THR A 375 3.39 10.32 12.22
C THR A 375 4.60 10.51 13.13
N HIS A 376 4.81 9.60 14.09
CA HIS A 376 5.86 9.70 15.11
C HIS A 376 6.49 8.33 15.36
N SER A 377 7.08 7.76 14.32
CA SER A 377 7.67 6.41 14.37
C SER A 377 8.98 6.36 13.59
N HIS A 378 9.94 5.59 14.08
CA HIS A 378 11.15 5.19 13.35
C HIS A 378 11.11 3.71 12.96
N ALA A 379 9.98 3.05 13.12
CA ALA A 379 9.82 1.64 12.77
C ALA A 379 9.93 1.40 11.26
N THR A 380 10.28 0.17 10.93
CA THR A 380 10.20 -0.35 9.57
C THR A 380 8.75 -0.65 9.18
N ALA A 381 7.95 -1.15 10.13
CA ALA A 381 6.55 -1.48 9.91
C ALA A 381 5.73 -1.42 11.20
N HIS A 382 4.44 -1.16 11.05
CA HIS A 382 3.44 -1.41 12.08
C HIS A 382 2.57 -2.61 11.69
N ASP A 383 2.36 -3.51 12.65
CA ASP A 383 1.39 -4.59 12.56
C ASP A 383 0.46 -4.52 13.78
N GLY A 384 -0.68 -3.89 13.61
CA GLY A 384 -1.58 -3.54 14.71
C GLY A 384 -0.88 -2.64 15.73
N LEU A 385 -0.60 -3.18 16.93
CA LEU A 385 0.12 -2.48 18.01
C LEU A 385 1.59 -2.89 18.15
N ARG A 386 2.10 -3.60 17.16
CA ARG A 386 3.52 -4.00 17.09
C ARG A 386 4.28 -3.08 16.14
N ALA A 387 5.31 -2.42 16.64
CA ALA A 387 6.27 -1.66 15.85
C ALA A 387 7.54 -2.52 15.65
N GLN A 388 7.91 -2.74 14.40
CA GLN A 388 9.03 -3.59 14.01
C GLN A 388 10.21 -2.76 13.52
N TYR A 389 11.41 -3.09 14.02
CA TYR A 389 12.67 -2.44 13.68
C TYR A 389 13.61 -3.46 13.05
N ASN A 390 13.56 -3.57 11.72
CA ASN A 390 14.39 -4.52 10.99
C ASN A 390 15.84 -4.03 10.88
N ALA A 391 16.76 -4.96 10.68
CA ALA A 391 18.15 -4.61 10.40
C ALA A 391 18.27 -3.93 9.03
N LEU A 392 19.12 -2.94 8.93
CA LEU A 392 19.57 -2.37 7.67
C LEU A 392 20.58 -3.31 6.97
N THR A 393 20.94 -3.00 5.74
CA THR A 393 21.88 -3.82 4.94
C THR A 393 23.27 -3.96 5.56
N ASP A 394 23.66 -3.05 6.46
CA ASP A 394 24.90 -3.11 7.25
C ASP A 394 24.76 -3.81 8.61
N GLY A 395 23.56 -4.31 8.92
CA GLY A 395 23.24 -4.95 10.20
C GLY A 395 22.83 -3.98 11.31
N SER A 396 22.97 -2.66 11.12
CA SER A 396 22.50 -1.66 12.07
C SER A 396 20.96 -1.59 12.12
N ARG A 397 20.40 -0.80 13.04
CA ARG A 397 18.96 -0.58 13.17
C ARG A 397 18.68 0.88 13.52
N ASN A 398 17.47 1.32 13.30
CA ASN A 398 17.00 2.58 13.85
C ASN A 398 16.73 2.45 15.37
N PRO A 399 17.05 3.46 16.18
CA PRO A 399 16.61 3.48 17.57
C PRO A 399 15.10 3.60 17.66
N LEU A 400 14.50 2.92 18.63
CA LEU A 400 13.06 2.98 18.86
C LEU A 400 12.62 4.42 19.11
N ARG A 401 11.64 4.85 18.36
CA ARG A 401 10.86 6.07 18.56
C ARG A 401 9.42 5.81 18.16
N GLU A 402 8.51 5.83 19.13
CA GLU A 402 7.09 5.56 18.91
C GLU A 402 6.21 6.48 19.75
N ARG A 403 4.99 6.65 19.30
CA ARG A 403 3.91 7.23 20.09
C ARG A 403 2.74 6.27 20.10
N VAL A 404 2.32 5.85 21.29
CA VAL A 404 1.15 4.99 21.49
C VAL A 404 0.02 5.83 22.07
N VAL A 405 -1.17 5.69 21.51
CA VAL A 405 -2.37 6.40 21.95
C VAL A 405 -3.41 5.40 22.41
N PHE A 406 -3.76 5.42 23.69
CA PHE A 406 -4.87 4.68 24.27
C PHE A 406 -6.01 5.65 24.52
N THR A 407 -7.15 5.43 23.88
CA THR A 407 -8.34 6.28 24.05
C THR A 407 -9.50 5.47 24.60
N ALA A 408 -10.18 6.02 25.59
CA ALA A 408 -11.42 5.46 26.12
C ALA A 408 -12.49 6.55 26.17
N ALA A 409 -13.72 6.22 25.77
CA ALA A 409 -14.84 7.15 25.80
C ALA A 409 -16.18 6.41 25.89
N TRP A 410 -17.23 7.11 26.29
CA TRP A 410 -18.60 6.59 26.28
C TRP A 410 -19.31 6.77 24.94
N HIS A 411 -18.74 7.64 24.06
CA HIS A 411 -19.23 7.92 22.73
C HIS A 411 -18.27 7.38 21.67
N MET A 412 -18.78 6.60 20.72
CA MET A 412 -17.99 5.87 19.75
C MET A 412 -17.10 6.80 18.90
N ALA A 413 -17.62 7.93 18.46
CA ALA A 413 -16.86 8.86 17.62
C ALA A 413 -15.63 9.47 18.32
N GLU A 414 -15.60 9.51 19.66
CA GLU A 414 -14.49 10.06 20.43
C GLU A 414 -13.29 9.12 20.61
N VAL A 415 -13.38 7.88 20.10
CA VAL A 415 -12.24 6.96 20.08
C VAL A 415 -11.61 6.84 18.69
N LEU A 416 -12.17 7.48 17.66
CA LEU A 416 -11.65 7.47 16.30
C LEU A 416 -10.48 8.46 16.16
N PRO A 417 -9.33 8.02 15.63
CA PRO A 417 -8.17 8.90 15.47
C PRO A 417 -8.42 9.99 14.44
N ASN A 418 -7.72 11.10 14.59
CA ASN A 418 -7.70 12.16 13.58
C ASN A 418 -6.64 11.88 12.52
N ILE A 419 -6.85 12.40 11.31
CA ILE A 419 -5.87 12.35 10.23
C ILE A 419 -5.13 13.70 10.22
N PRO A 420 -3.79 13.70 10.35
CA PRO A 420 -3.04 14.94 10.61
C PRO A 420 -2.63 15.64 9.31
N ASN A 421 -3.56 15.81 8.39
CA ASN A 421 -3.33 16.51 7.14
C ASN A 421 -4.33 17.65 6.97
N PRO A 422 -3.97 18.72 6.24
CA PRO A 422 -4.91 19.78 5.91
C PRO A 422 -5.94 19.30 4.87
N PRO A 423 -7.10 19.96 4.78
CA PRO A 423 -8.04 19.69 3.71
C PRO A 423 -7.45 19.91 2.32
N SER A 424 -7.89 19.11 1.36
CA SER A 424 -7.58 19.30 -0.05
C SER A 424 -8.01 20.70 -0.53
N PRO A 425 -7.17 21.42 -1.27
CA PRO A 425 -7.54 22.69 -1.87
C PRO A 425 -8.56 22.53 -3.01
N PHE A 426 -8.76 21.31 -3.50
CA PHE A 426 -9.69 20.97 -4.59
C PHE A 426 -10.99 20.31 -4.13
N LEU A 427 -11.23 20.21 -2.82
CA LEU A 427 -12.39 19.50 -2.25
C LEU A 427 -13.72 19.95 -2.88
N LYS A 428 -13.91 21.26 -3.03
CA LYS A 428 -15.11 21.82 -3.67
C LYS A 428 -15.22 21.44 -5.15
N GLN A 429 -14.11 21.52 -5.88
CA GLN A 429 -14.07 21.30 -7.31
C GLN A 429 -14.21 19.81 -7.68
N VAL A 430 -13.70 18.92 -6.85
CA VAL A 430 -13.81 17.45 -7.03
C VAL A 430 -15.18 16.97 -6.59
N GLY A 431 -15.68 17.51 -5.48
CA GLY A 431 -16.86 16.99 -4.79
C GLY A 431 -18.18 17.17 -5.53
N ASP A 432 -18.25 17.95 -6.59
CA ASP A 432 -19.45 18.11 -7.42
C ASP A 432 -19.36 17.38 -8.78
N ARG A 433 -18.38 16.49 -8.94
CA ARG A 433 -18.10 15.77 -10.19
C ARG A 433 -18.27 14.27 -10.04
N ILE A 434 -18.86 13.65 -11.05
CA ILE A 434 -18.80 12.20 -11.15
C ILE A 434 -17.44 11.79 -11.75
N VAL A 435 -16.92 10.67 -11.30
CA VAL A 435 -15.67 10.11 -11.80
C VAL A 435 -15.97 9.12 -12.91
N LEU A 436 -15.31 9.31 -14.05
CA LEU A 436 -15.33 8.40 -15.19
C LEU A 436 -14.04 7.60 -15.19
N ASP A 437 -14.11 6.32 -14.91
CA ASP A 437 -12.97 5.43 -14.79
C ASP A 437 -12.78 4.67 -16.12
N ILE A 438 -11.74 5.02 -16.87
CA ILE A 438 -11.57 4.63 -18.28
C ILE A 438 -10.38 3.71 -18.46
N TRP A 439 -10.66 2.44 -18.72
CA TRP A 439 -9.70 1.36 -18.86
C TRP A 439 -9.42 0.96 -20.32
N GLY A 440 -9.24 1.93 -21.20
CA GLY A 440 -8.83 1.73 -22.58
C GLY A 440 -9.84 2.24 -23.58
N GLY A 441 -9.57 1.97 -24.85
CA GLY A 441 -10.29 2.50 -26.01
C GLY A 441 -9.41 3.40 -26.85
N GLN A 442 -9.79 3.59 -28.13
CA GLN A 442 -9.12 4.53 -29.02
C GLN A 442 -9.28 5.95 -28.47
N PHE A 443 -8.23 6.73 -28.40
CA PHE A 443 -8.25 8.07 -27.79
C PHE A 443 -9.27 8.99 -28.46
N VAL A 444 -9.43 8.89 -29.78
CA VAL A 444 -10.41 9.67 -30.53
C VAL A 444 -11.86 9.27 -30.19
N ASP A 445 -12.09 8.00 -29.86
CA ASP A 445 -13.43 7.53 -29.50
C ASP A 445 -13.80 7.93 -28.08
N ILE A 446 -12.80 7.97 -27.16
CA ILE A 446 -12.99 8.53 -25.82
C ILE A 446 -13.31 10.02 -25.91
N ALA A 447 -12.60 10.79 -26.76
CA ALA A 447 -12.89 12.21 -26.99
C ALA A 447 -14.33 12.43 -27.49
N ARG A 448 -14.78 11.66 -28.48
CA ARG A 448 -16.19 11.69 -28.94
C ARG A 448 -17.17 11.32 -27.84
N GLY A 449 -16.81 10.36 -26.99
CA GLY A 449 -17.61 10.01 -25.81
C GLY A 449 -17.81 11.22 -24.88
N PHE A 450 -16.77 12.00 -24.64
CA PHE A 450 -16.87 13.23 -23.84
C PHE A 450 -17.80 14.27 -24.49
N GLU A 451 -17.70 14.47 -25.80
CA GLU A 451 -18.59 15.36 -26.53
C GLU A 451 -20.06 14.89 -26.42
N GLN A 452 -20.33 13.61 -26.62
CA GLN A 452 -21.67 13.03 -26.47
C GLN A 452 -22.23 13.19 -25.06
N LEU A 453 -21.39 12.99 -24.02
CA LEU A 453 -21.80 13.23 -22.63
C LEU A 453 -22.21 14.71 -22.43
N ALA A 454 -21.39 15.64 -22.93
CA ALA A 454 -21.67 17.07 -22.82
C ALA A 454 -22.93 17.49 -23.55
N GLU A 455 -23.22 16.92 -24.74
CA GLU A 455 -24.48 17.14 -25.48
C GLU A 455 -25.72 16.73 -24.67
N HIS A 456 -25.58 15.78 -23.73
CA HIS A 456 -26.65 15.36 -22.82
C HIS A 456 -26.60 16.06 -21.47
N GLY A 457 -25.86 17.17 -21.35
CA GLY A 457 -25.78 18.01 -20.15
C GLY A 457 -24.89 17.40 -19.05
N ILE A 458 -24.10 16.37 -19.36
CA ILE A 458 -23.17 15.74 -18.41
C ILE A 458 -21.84 16.51 -18.45
N THR A 459 -21.75 17.56 -17.65
CA THR A 459 -20.65 18.54 -17.71
C THR A 459 -19.73 18.54 -16.47
N ARG A 460 -20.15 17.88 -15.39
CA ARG A 460 -19.40 17.85 -14.14
C ARG A 460 -18.73 16.49 -13.97
N CYS A 461 -17.59 16.29 -14.64
CA CYS A 461 -16.86 15.03 -14.65
C CYS A 461 -15.38 15.19 -14.28
N ALA A 462 -14.82 14.12 -13.74
CA ALA A 462 -13.39 13.87 -13.66
C ALA A 462 -13.11 12.54 -14.36
N ALA A 463 -12.31 12.55 -15.42
CA ALA A 463 -11.96 11.37 -16.20
C ALA A 463 -10.58 10.85 -15.80
N LEU A 464 -10.52 9.60 -15.35
CA LEU A 464 -9.30 8.87 -15.03
C LEU A 464 -8.96 7.94 -16.19
N ILE A 465 -7.84 8.16 -16.85
CA ILE A 465 -7.41 7.38 -18.04
C ILE A 465 -6.28 6.44 -17.62
N HIS A 466 -6.57 5.15 -17.46
CA HIS A 466 -5.61 4.19 -16.96
C HIS A 466 -4.71 3.61 -18.04
N VAL A 467 -5.24 3.22 -19.19
CA VAL A 467 -4.49 2.56 -20.26
C VAL A 467 -4.14 3.55 -21.37
N TRP A 468 -2.99 4.19 -21.26
CA TRP A 468 -2.54 5.17 -22.26
C TRP A 468 -1.05 5.12 -22.53
N GLN A 469 -0.27 4.50 -21.63
CA GLN A 469 1.19 4.50 -21.62
C GLN A 469 1.76 3.81 -22.87
N ARG A 470 2.93 4.23 -23.27
CA ARG A 470 3.66 3.75 -24.46
C ARG A 470 3.65 2.23 -24.63
N SER A 471 3.88 1.50 -23.58
CA SER A 471 4.00 0.04 -23.58
C SER A 471 2.75 -0.68 -23.04
N GLY A 472 1.65 0.06 -22.83
CA GLY A 472 0.46 -0.46 -22.18
C GLY A 472 0.50 -0.33 -20.66
N TYR A 473 -0.59 -0.74 -20.03
CA TYR A 473 -0.78 -0.66 -18.59
C TYR A 473 0.24 -1.55 -17.84
N ASP A 474 0.80 -1.03 -16.78
CA ASP A 474 1.77 -1.70 -15.91
C ASP A 474 2.91 -2.38 -16.68
N ASN A 475 3.46 -1.65 -17.63
CA ASN A 475 4.56 -2.14 -18.43
C ASN A 475 5.58 -1.03 -18.70
N ALA A 476 6.87 -1.34 -18.55
CA ALA A 476 8.00 -0.44 -18.74
C ALA A 476 7.95 0.84 -17.87
N LEU A 477 7.19 0.84 -16.78
CA LEU A 477 7.11 1.98 -15.87
C LEU A 477 8.49 2.30 -15.23
N PRO A 478 8.76 3.59 -14.97
CA PRO A 478 7.89 4.76 -15.11
C PRO A 478 7.92 5.41 -16.51
N MET A 479 8.10 4.66 -17.58
CA MET A 479 8.04 5.21 -18.94
C MET A 479 6.58 5.35 -19.38
N HIS A 480 6.00 6.51 -19.17
CA HIS A 480 4.61 6.76 -19.50
C HIS A 480 4.43 7.20 -20.96
N PHE A 481 5.23 8.14 -21.42
CA PHE A 481 5.13 8.73 -22.76
C PHE A 481 6.20 8.17 -23.74
N PRO A 482 5.99 8.30 -25.08
CA PRO A 482 4.82 8.83 -25.76
C PRO A 482 3.57 7.98 -25.51
N ALA A 483 2.37 8.52 -25.79
CA ALA A 483 1.13 7.78 -25.68
C ALA A 483 1.13 6.55 -26.60
N ASN A 484 0.39 5.51 -26.22
CA ASN A 484 0.33 4.24 -26.94
C ASN A 484 -0.09 4.45 -28.41
N ALA A 485 0.78 4.05 -29.33
CA ALA A 485 0.58 4.20 -30.76
C ALA A 485 -0.63 3.40 -31.28
N ASP A 486 -0.90 2.22 -30.68
CA ASP A 486 -2.03 1.37 -31.07
C ASP A 486 -3.40 1.97 -30.65
N LEU A 487 -3.39 2.93 -29.72
CA LEU A 487 -4.58 3.64 -29.25
C LEU A 487 -4.72 5.05 -29.89
N GLY A 488 -3.81 5.43 -30.78
CA GLY A 488 -3.85 6.68 -31.52
C GLY A 488 -2.64 7.59 -31.33
N GLY A 489 -1.72 7.24 -30.42
CA GLY A 489 -0.46 7.98 -30.20
C GLY A 489 -0.66 9.39 -29.60
N ASP A 490 0.42 10.18 -29.62
CA ASP A 490 0.48 11.49 -28.95
C ASP A 490 -0.57 12.49 -29.47
N GLU A 491 -0.81 12.56 -30.76
CA GLU A 491 -1.74 13.54 -31.34
C GLU A 491 -3.18 13.24 -30.92
N ALA A 492 -3.60 11.99 -30.96
CA ALA A 492 -4.93 11.59 -30.53
C ALA A 492 -5.11 11.75 -29.01
N MET A 493 -4.07 11.47 -28.21
CA MET A 493 -4.08 11.71 -26.76
C MET A 493 -4.22 13.20 -26.46
N LYS A 494 -3.51 14.06 -27.18
CA LYS A 494 -3.61 15.51 -27.03
C LYS A 494 -5.03 16.00 -27.33
N VAL A 495 -5.64 15.49 -28.41
CA VAL A 495 -7.04 15.81 -28.75
C VAL A 495 -7.96 15.37 -27.63
N LEU A 496 -7.83 14.16 -27.13
CA LEU A 496 -8.65 13.64 -26.04
C LEU A 496 -8.59 14.52 -24.79
N VAL A 497 -7.37 14.83 -24.32
CA VAL A 497 -7.19 15.64 -23.10
C VAL A 497 -7.76 17.05 -23.31
N GLN A 498 -7.47 17.69 -24.44
CA GLN A 498 -7.98 19.04 -24.75
C GLN A 498 -9.50 19.06 -24.89
N THR A 499 -10.10 18.04 -25.49
CA THR A 499 -11.56 17.91 -25.57
C THR A 499 -12.17 17.89 -24.16
N GLY A 500 -11.68 17.02 -23.27
CA GLY A 500 -12.18 16.96 -21.90
C GLY A 500 -11.99 18.28 -21.14
N VAL A 501 -10.80 18.88 -21.22
CA VAL A 501 -10.49 20.17 -20.56
C VAL A 501 -11.38 21.30 -21.07
N ASN A 502 -11.60 21.37 -22.38
CA ASN A 502 -12.46 22.39 -23.00
C ASN A 502 -13.93 22.22 -22.59
N LEU A 503 -14.37 20.99 -22.34
CA LEU A 503 -15.71 20.70 -21.81
C LEU A 503 -15.81 20.95 -20.30
N GLY A 504 -14.74 21.39 -19.65
CA GLY A 504 -14.68 21.65 -18.22
C GLY A 504 -14.45 20.42 -17.35
N TYR A 505 -14.02 19.30 -17.93
CA TYR A 505 -13.66 18.09 -17.17
C TYR A 505 -12.26 18.22 -16.56
N TYR A 506 -12.04 17.53 -15.44
CA TYR A 506 -10.69 17.15 -15.03
C TYR A 506 -10.29 15.92 -15.81
N VAL A 507 -9.13 15.94 -16.45
CA VAL A 507 -8.60 14.80 -17.18
C VAL A 507 -7.27 14.38 -16.54
N ALA A 508 -7.31 13.27 -15.86
CA ALA A 508 -6.18 12.69 -15.13
C ALA A 508 -5.63 11.48 -15.91
N LEU A 509 -4.37 11.53 -16.24
CA LEU A 509 -3.65 10.39 -16.80
C LEU A 509 -3.02 9.60 -15.66
N HIS A 510 -3.01 8.28 -15.79
CA HIS A 510 -2.40 7.36 -14.85
C HIS A 510 -0.88 7.49 -14.86
N GLU A 511 -0.30 7.71 -13.69
CA GLU A 511 1.13 7.70 -13.43
C GLU A 511 1.43 6.74 -12.25
N ASN A 512 2.56 6.04 -12.30
CA ASN A 512 3.00 5.12 -11.26
C ASN A 512 4.51 5.22 -11.07
N TYR A 513 4.94 5.45 -9.84
CA TYR A 513 6.34 5.58 -9.44
C TYR A 513 6.70 4.62 -8.30
N VAL A 514 5.90 3.56 -8.12
CA VAL A 514 6.19 2.43 -7.23
C VAL A 514 6.73 1.25 -8.01
N ASP A 515 6.08 0.94 -9.14
CA ASP A 515 6.44 -0.20 -9.97
C ASP A 515 7.55 0.17 -10.96
N TYR A 516 8.69 -0.47 -10.83
CA TYR A 516 9.88 -0.19 -11.61
C TYR A 516 10.22 -1.39 -12.48
N TYR A 517 9.92 -1.27 -13.77
CA TYR A 517 10.08 -2.39 -14.70
C TYR A 517 11.47 -2.44 -15.33
N PRO A 518 12.07 -3.63 -15.46
CA PRO A 518 13.42 -3.79 -16.02
C PRO A 518 13.52 -3.42 -17.50
N ASN A 519 12.41 -3.35 -18.21
CA ASN A 519 12.35 -2.87 -19.61
C ASN A 519 12.10 -1.36 -19.75
N TYR A 520 12.22 -0.60 -18.68
CA TYR A 520 12.28 0.87 -18.74
C TYR A 520 13.58 1.33 -19.38
N ASP A 521 13.53 2.23 -20.36
CA ASP A 521 14.70 2.66 -21.14
C ASP A 521 15.86 3.24 -20.29
N HIS A 522 15.53 3.79 -19.11
CA HIS A 522 16.50 4.38 -18.17
C HIS A 522 16.55 3.63 -16.85
N PHE A 523 16.29 2.32 -16.89
CA PHE A 523 16.34 1.49 -15.70
C PHE A 523 17.71 1.59 -15.01
N ASP A 524 17.68 1.88 -13.71
CA ASP A 524 18.85 1.93 -12.85
C ASP A 524 18.58 1.12 -11.58
N GLU A 525 19.34 0.05 -11.38
CA GLU A 525 19.16 -0.83 -10.22
C GLU A 525 19.30 -0.13 -8.88
N ASP A 526 20.04 0.97 -8.86
CA ASP A 526 20.21 1.78 -7.66
C ASP A 526 18.94 2.54 -7.25
N ASP A 527 17.94 2.59 -8.12
CA ASP A 527 16.61 3.14 -7.79
C ASP A 527 15.68 2.15 -7.10
N ILE A 528 16.09 0.89 -6.98
CA ILE A 528 15.30 -0.18 -6.38
C ILE A 528 15.48 -0.19 -4.86
N ALA A 529 14.39 -0.33 -4.12
CA ALA A 529 14.41 -0.57 -2.68
C ALA A 529 15.01 -1.95 -2.37
N LEU A 530 15.83 -2.03 -1.34
CA LEU A 530 16.41 -3.28 -0.83
C LEU A 530 15.74 -3.72 0.47
N ASP A 531 15.70 -5.04 0.67
CA ASP A 531 15.38 -5.63 1.97
C ASP A 531 16.61 -5.67 2.91
N SER A 532 16.42 -6.19 4.11
CA SER A 532 17.49 -6.31 5.12
C SER A 532 18.66 -7.20 4.70
N GLU A 533 18.45 -8.09 3.74
CA GLU A 533 19.49 -8.99 3.21
C GLU A 533 20.18 -8.39 1.98
N GLY A 534 19.79 -7.17 1.57
CA GLY A 534 20.29 -6.51 0.38
C GLY A 534 19.69 -7.03 -0.93
N LYS A 535 18.57 -7.76 -0.85
CA LYS A 535 17.83 -8.24 -2.01
C LYS A 535 16.88 -7.15 -2.49
N ARG A 536 16.66 -7.10 -3.80
CA ARG A 536 15.71 -6.18 -4.42
C ARG A 536 14.30 -6.53 -4.00
N GLN A 537 13.55 -5.55 -3.53
CA GLN A 537 12.14 -5.75 -3.20
C GLN A 537 11.32 -5.85 -4.47
N LEU A 538 10.49 -6.91 -4.52
CA LEU A 538 9.56 -7.13 -5.61
C LEU A 538 8.33 -6.26 -5.40
N ALA A 539 7.81 -5.70 -6.50
CA ALA A 539 6.54 -5.01 -6.55
C ALA A 539 5.53 -5.84 -7.34
N TRP A 540 4.78 -5.26 -8.27
CA TRP A 540 3.75 -5.96 -9.01
C TRP A 540 4.33 -6.94 -10.04
N PHE A 541 3.78 -8.14 -10.12
CA PHE A 541 4.02 -9.05 -11.25
C PHE A 541 2.91 -8.85 -12.29
N ASN A 542 3.25 -8.34 -13.46
CA ASN A 542 2.28 -8.15 -14.52
C ASN A 542 1.86 -9.51 -15.14
N PRO A 543 0.63 -9.96 -14.94
CA PRO A 543 0.20 -11.26 -15.46
C PRO A 543 0.05 -11.29 -16.98
N GLY A 544 -0.13 -10.13 -17.62
CA GLY A 544 -0.23 -10.02 -19.08
C GLY A 544 1.10 -10.16 -19.78
N THR A 545 2.10 -9.40 -19.36
CA THR A 545 3.46 -9.41 -19.94
C THR A 545 4.37 -10.46 -19.33
N LYS A 546 4.02 -11.00 -18.15
CA LYS A 546 4.84 -11.90 -17.33
C LYS A 546 6.16 -11.26 -16.88
N ILE A 547 6.18 -9.93 -16.72
CA ILE A 547 7.34 -9.19 -16.24
C ILE A 547 7.14 -8.83 -14.77
N GLN A 548 8.15 -9.10 -13.94
CA GLN A 548 8.21 -8.70 -12.54
C GLN A 548 8.75 -7.27 -12.45
N SER A 549 8.00 -6.36 -11.83
CA SER A 549 8.52 -5.06 -11.42
C SER A 549 9.23 -5.14 -10.07
N PHE A 550 10.04 -4.13 -9.79
CA PHE A 550 10.71 -3.92 -8.51
C PHE A 550 10.16 -2.66 -7.84
N ALA A 551 10.25 -2.61 -6.53
CA ALA A 551 9.83 -1.43 -5.78
C ALA A 551 10.83 -0.28 -5.97
N VAL A 552 10.34 0.88 -6.36
CA VAL A 552 11.17 2.11 -6.36
C VAL A 552 11.52 2.48 -4.92
N LYS A 553 12.78 2.74 -4.62
CA LYS A 553 13.17 3.25 -3.30
C LYS A 553 12.58 4.64 -3.04
N PRO A 554 12.17 4.97 -1.82
CA PRO A 554 11.50 6.23 -1.52
C PRO A 554 12.26 7.47 -2.02
N ASN A 555 13.58 7.48 -1.85
CA ASN A 555 14.40 8.63 -2.26
C ASN A 555 14.53 8.83 -3.79
N ALA A 556 14.12 7.87 -4.60
CA ALA A 556 14.12 7.98 -6.06
C ALA A 556 12.77 8.46 -6.62
N ILE A 557 11.66 8.30 -5.90
CA ILE A 557 10.30 8.55 -6.39
C ILE A 557 10.14 9.97 -6.97
N LEU A 558 10.51 11.00 -6.22
CA LEU A 558 10.35 12.39 -6.67
C LEU A 558 11.23 12.72 -7.86
N ARG A 559 12.42 12.12 -7.96
CA ARG A 559 13.32 12.32 -9.11
C ARG A 559 12.73 11.68 -10.38
N LEU A 560 12.18 10.48 -10.26
CA LEU A 560 11.52 9.81 -11.38
C LEU A 560 10.27 10.59 -11.82
N ALA A 561 9.43 11.01 -10.87
CA ALA A 561 8.27 11.84 -11.16
C ALA A 561 8.67 13.16 -11.86
N ALA A 562 9.77 13.79 -11.46
CA ALA A 562 10.26 15.01 -12.10
C ALA A 562 10.72 14.81 -13.55
N THR A 563 11.06 13.60 -13.96
CA THR A 563 11.38 13.28 -15.36
C THR A 563 10.15 12.97 -16.21
N GLN A 564 9.04 12.60 -15.60
CA GLN A 564 7.85 12.12 -16.30
C GLN A 564 6.69 13.12 -16.25
N SER A 565 6.21 13.44 -15.07
CA SER A 565 4.97 14.20 -14.85
C SER A 565 4.95 15.59 -15.54
N PRO A 566 6.01 16.42 -15.50
CA PRO A 566 6.03 17.69 -16.24
C PRO A 566 5.97 17.52 -17.75
N GLU A 567 6.57 16.47 -18.29
CA GLU A 567 6.55 16.20 -19.72
C GLU A 567 5.19 15.70 -20.19
N ILE A 568 4.48 14.92 -19.36
CA ILE A 568 3.10 14.52 -19.59
C ILE A 568 2.20 15.74 -19.68
N HIS A 569 2.30 16.64 -18.70
CA HIS A 569 1.54 17.90 -18.70
C HIS A 569 1.86 18.76 -19.95
N ARG A 570 3.14 18.92 -20.27
CA ARG A 570 3.59 19.71 -21.42
C ARG A 570 3.08 19.16 -22.76
N ARG A 571 3.07 17.83 -22.91
CA ARG A 571 2.62 17.16 -24.15
C ARG A 571 1.13 17.24 -24.37
N TYR A 572 0.37 16.95 -23.33
CA TYR A 572 -1.06 16.70 -23.47
C TYR A 572 -1.95 17.81 -22.86
N GLY A 573 -1.41 18.63 -21.97
CA GLY A 573 -2.17 19.70 -21.32
C GLY A 573 -3.13 19.20 -20.23
N THR A 574 -2.76 18.16 -19.52
CA THR A 574 -3.53 17.60 -18.40
C THR A 574 -3.77 18.64 -17.32
N ASN A 575 -4.94 18.62 -16.71
CA ASN A 575 -5.35 19.50 -15.60
C ASN A 575 -5.67 18.72 -14.32
N ALA A 576 -5.25 17.43 -14.25
CA ALA A 576 -5.35 16.54 -13.11
C ALA A 576 -4.36 15.37 -13.30
N CYS A 577 -4.15 14.57 -12.27
CA CYS A 577 -3.28 13.39 -12.29
C CYS A 577 -3.94 12.24 -11.51
N PHE A 578 -3.71 11.01 -11.92
CA PHE A 578 -4.00 9.81 -11.14
C PHE A 578 -2.68 9.11 -10.78
N LEU A 579 -2.47 8.86 -9.49
CA LEU A 579 -1.27 8.18 -8.99
C LEU A 579 -1.67 6.79 -8.44
N ASP A 580 -1.28 5.77 -9.18
CA ASP A 580 -1.55 4.38 -8.88
C ASP A 580 -0.67 3.83 -7.75
N VAL A 581 -1.14 2.84 -7.00
CA VAL A 581 -0.46 2.13 -5.88
C VAL A 581 -0.17 3.02 -4.66
N HIS A 582 0.26 4.26 -4.83
CA HIS A 582 0.81 5.11 -3.76
C HIS A 582 -0.09 5.30 -2.53
N SER A 583 -1.40 5.10 -2.64
CA SER A 583 -2.35 5.12 -1.52
C SER A 583 -3.12 3.81 -1.32
N ALA A 584 -2.86 2.80 -2.16
CA ALA A 584 -3.45 1.48 -2.02
C ALA A 584 -2.76 0.64 -0.93
N VAL A 585 -1.48 0.85 -0.73
CA VAL A 585 -0.64 0.12 0.23
C VAL A 585 -0.32 0.97 1.46
N PRO A 586 -0.06 0.36 2.63
CA PRO A 586 0.29 1.13 3.83
C PRO A 586 1.69 1.74 3.72
N PRO A 587 2.04 2.75 4.55
CA PRO A 587 3.34 3.43 4.47
C PRO A 587 4.55 2.51 4.66
N TRP A 588 4.39 1.38 5.34
CA TRP A 588 5.46 0.40 5.56
C TRP A 588 5.65 -0.60 4.44
N PHE A 589 4.94 -0.43 3.35
CA PHE A 589 5.19 -1.20 2.13
C PHE A 589 6.36 -0.57 1.37
N HIS A 590 7.33 -1.37 0.95
CA HIS A 590 8.53 -0.96 0.21
C HIS A 590 9.45 0.04 0.95
N VAL A 591 9.65 -0.16 2.24
CA VAL A 591 10.67 0.58 2.99
C VAL A 591 12.06 0.15 2.53
N ASP A 592 12.89 1.09 2.09
CA ASP A 592 14.25 0.78 1.68
C ASP A 592 15.15 0.55 2.90
N MET A 593 15.88 -0.58 2.91
CA MET A 593 16.76 -0.98 4.01
C MET A 593 18.24 -0.65 3.76
N ARG A 594 18.56 0.06 2.68
CA ARG A 594 19.92 0.43 2.30
C ARG A 594 20.50 1.43 3.30
N ALA A 595 21.47 1.01 4.11
CA ALA A 595 21.96 1.73 5.29
C ALA A 595 22.47 3.16 5.00
N GLU A 596 23.00 3.40 3.80
CA GLU A 596 23.49 4.71 3.35
C GLU A 596 22.41 5.68 2.89
N GLU A 597 21.16 5.24 2.77
CA GLU A 597 20.06 6.09 2.34
C GLU A 597 19.46 6.88 3.52
N GLU A 598 19.11 8.13 3.27
CA GLU A 598 18.40 8.95 4.26
C GLU A 598 17.03 8.35 4.57
N GLY A 599 16.75 8.10 5.84
CA GLY A 599 15.50 7.49 6.29
C GLY A 599 15.43 5.99 6.06
N ALA A 600 16.56 5.32 5.81
CA ALA A 600 16.62 3.87 5.65
C ALA A 600 15.95 3.14 6.82
N GLY A 601 15.17 2.11 6.50
CA GLY A 601 14.47 1.29 7.49
C GLY A 601 13.30 1.98 8.20
N MET A 602 12.95 3.22 7.84
CA MET A 602 11.83 3.96 8.43
C MET A 602 10.68 4.12 7.44
N PHE A 603 9.52 3.56 7.73
CA PHE A 603 8.33 3.77 6.90
C PHE A 603 7.87 5.23 6.88
N GLN A 604 8.24 6.02 7.87
CA GLN A 604 7.97 7.46 7.90
C GLN A 604 8.54 8.15 6.66
N ARG A 605 9.70 7.69 6.15
CA ARG A 605 10.28 8.23 4.90
C ARG A 605 9.38 7.98 3.69
N VAL A 606 8.79 6.79 3.58
CA VAL A 606 7.80 6.48 2.53
C VAL A 606 6.60 7.42 2.64
N TRP A 607 6.06 7.56 3.84
CA TRP A 607 4.90 8.43 4.11
C TRP A 607 5.17 9.90 3.73
N GLU A 608 6.34 10.44 4.10
CA GLU A 608 6.75 11.80 3.76
C GLU A 608 6.96 12.01 2.25
N VAL A 609 7.62 11.06 1.59
CA VAL A 609 7.88 11.16 0.15
C VAL A 609 6.59 11.09 -0.65
N HIS A 610 5.65 10.22 -0.29
CA HIS A 610 4.35 10.18 -0.96
C HIS A 610 3.57 11.48 -0.74
N ARG A 611 3.61 12.09 0.45
CA ARG A 611 3.03 13.42 0.68
C ARG A 611 3.64 14.48 -0.25
N ALA A 612 4.94 14.45 -0.42
CA ALA A 612 5.64 15.34 -1.33
C ALA A 612 5.27 15.07 -2.80
N LEU A 613 5.08 13.82 -3.19
CA LEU A 613 4.65 13.43 -4.53
C LEU A 613 3.25 13.98 -4.88
N TRP A 614 2.27 13.85 -3.96
CA TRP A 614 0.95 14.44 -4.15
C TRP A 614 1.02 15.95 -4.37
N GLN A 615 1.80 16.67 -3.59
CA GLN A 615 2.00 18.11 -3.76
C GLN A 615 2.68 18.45 -5.07
N TYR A 616 3.68 17.65 -5.46
CA TYR A 616 4.39 17.82 -6.72
C TYR A 616 3.47 17.64 -7.92
N ALA A 617 2.68 16.59 -7.95
CA ALA A 617 1.70 16.32 -9.01
C ALA A 617 0.62 17.41 -9.10
N ARG A 618 0.06 17.87 -7.97
CA ARG A 618 -0.86 19.02 -7.94
C ARG A 618 -0.27 20.26 -8.61
N LYS A 619 0.97 20.57 -8.25
CA LYS A 619 1.67 21.74 -8.80
C LYS A 619 1.95 21.57 -10.29
N THR A 620 2.35 20.40 -10.71
CA THR A 620 2.72 20.09 -12.10
C THR A 620 1.51 20.19 -13.02
N HIS A 621 0.39 19.57 -12.65
CA HIS A 621 -0.82 19.55 -13.49
C HIS A 621 -1.74 20.73 -13.23
N GLY A 622 -1.50 21.51 -12.19
CA GLY A 622 -2.34 22.66 -11.84
C GLY A 622 -3.76 22.29 -11.39
N GLY A 623 -3.98 21.05 -10.91
CA GLY A 623 -5.28 20.52 -10.57
C GLY A 623 -5.25 19.38 -9.56
N PRO A 624 -6.40 18.71 -9.36
CA PRO A 624 -6.52 17.65 -8.37
C PRO A 624 -5.69 16.41 -8.72
N VAL A 625 -5.28 15.69 -7.68
CA VAL A 625 -4.60 14.42 -7.79
C VAL A 625 -5.46 13.34 -7.17
N PHE A 626 -5.75 12.32 -7.96
CA PHE A 626 -6.49 11.14 -7.56
C PHE A 626 -5.54 9.99 -7.27
N GLY A 627 -5.99 9.01 -6.49
CA GLY A 627 -5.20 7.85 -6.16
C GLY A 627 -6.00 6.56 -6.09
N GLU A 628 -5.31 5.44 -6.07
CA GLU A 628 -5.86 4.13 -5.78
C GLU A 628 -6.11 3.98 -4.27
N GLY A 629 -7.19 3.33 -3.88
CA GLY A 629 -7.68 3.28 -2.50
C GLY A 629 -7.09 2.21 -1.61
N ASN A 630 -7.76 1.95 -0.53
CA ASN A 630 -7.58 1.02 0.60
C ASN A 630 -6.77 1.56 1.79
N ASN A 631 -5.58 2.14 1.59
CA ASN A 631 -4.75 2.70 2.67
C ASN A 631 -4.66 4.23 2.63
N HIS A 632 -5.49 4.86 1.83
CA HIS A 632 -5.50 6.30 1.57
C HIS A 632 -5.67 7.17 2.84
N TRP A 633 -6.27 6.65 3.89
CA TRP A 633 -6.52 7.40 5.12
C TRP A 633 -5.23 7.91 5.79
N TYR A 634 -4.08 7.26 5.57
CA TYR A 634 -2.77 7.75 6.02
C TYR A 634 -2.39 9.09 5.38
N TRP A 635 -2.88 9.36 4.17
CA TRP A 635 -2.55 10.54 3.39
C TRP A 635 -3.75 11.41 3.03
N SER A 636 -4.95 11.14 3.56
CA SER A 636 -6.14 11.91 3.22
C SER A 636 -5.93 13.40 3.44
N GLY A 637 -6.31 14.21 2.44
CA GLY A 637 -6.01 15.65 2.36
C GLY A 637 -4.74 15.99 1.57
N CYS A 638 -3.75 15.09 1.50
CA CYS A 638 -2.60 15.25 0.60
C CYS A 638 -2.95 14.96 -0.85
N LEU A 639 -3.87 14.03 -1.10
CA LEU A 639 -4.55 13.79 -2.38
C LEU A 639 -5.98 14.34 -2.32
N ASP A 640 -6.67 14.39 -3.45
CA ASP A 640 -7.93 15.13 -3.58
C ASP A 640 -9.16 14.23 -3.66
N GLY A 641 -8.97 13.00 -4.09
CA GLY A 641 -9.95 11.94 -4.13
C GLY A 641 -9.27 10.61 -4.37
N VAL A 642 -9.98 9.52 -4.07
CA VAL A 642 -9.42 8.18 -4.22
C VAL A 642 -10.52 7.20 -4.55
N GLU A 643 -10.17 6.17 -5.31
CA GLU A 643 -10.99 4.99 -5.47
C GLU A 643 -11.12 4.31 -4.12
N ALA A 644 -12.25 4.45 -3.48
CA ALA A 644 -12.43 3.94 -2.13
C ALA A 644 -12.31 2.42 -2.04
N GLN A 645 -12.64 1.69 -3.11
CA GLN A 645 -12.49 0.24 -3.30
C GLN A 645 -13.14 -0.63 -2.21
N PHE A 646 -13.74 0.01 -1.20
CA PHE A 646 -14.37 -0.70 -0.10
C PHE A 646 -15.67 -1.35 -0.58
N GLY A 647 -15.65 -2.64 -0.70
CA GLY A 647 -16.82 -3.48 -0.95
C GLY A 647 -17.19 -4.25 0.28
N THR A 648 -17.11 -5.53 0.20
CA THR A 648 -17.67 -6.47 1.16
C THR A 648 -16.70 -7.12 2.09
N GLY A 649 -15.57 -6.63 2.15
CA GLY A 649 -14.45 -7.19 2.87
C GLY A 649 -13.21 -7.12 2.01
N TRP A 650 -12.11 -7.16 2.64
CA TRP A 650 -10.79 -7.17 2.04
C TRP A 650 -10.65 -8.43 1.18
N GLY A 651 -10.96 -8.32 -0.09
CA GLY A 651 -10.77 -9.46 -0.99
C GLY A 651 -11.67 -9.40 -2.21
N TRP A 652 -11.13 -9.80 -3.30
CA TRP A 652 -11.75 -9.91 -4.60
C TRP A 652 -13.00 -10.80 -4.55
N GLY A 653 -14.18 -10.22 -4.79
CA GLY A 653 -15.36 -10.97 -5.14
C GLY A 653 -16.14 -11.69 -4.04
N GLN A 654 -16.13 -11.24 -2.81
CA GLN A 654 -16.80 -11.91 -1.68
C GLN A 654 -18.24 -11.42 -1.37
N GLY A 655 -18.90 -10.74 -2.26
CA GLY A 655 -20.38 -10.63 -2.29
C GLY A 655 -21.15 -10.09 -1.08
N LEU A 656 -20.50 -9.46 -0.09
CA LEU A 656 -21.13 -8.84 1.07
C LEU A 656 -21.13 -7.31 0.92
N HIS A 657 -22.12 -6.62 1.39
CA HIS A 657 -22.25 -5.17 1.26
C HIS A 657 -21.41 -4.44 2.30
N ALA A 658 -20.71 -3.39 1.92
CA ALA A 658 -20.11 -2.50 2.89
C ALA A 658 -21.17 -2.04 3.90
N PRO A 659 -20.93 -2.17 5.21
CA PRO A 659 -21.86 -1.65 6.22
C PRO A 659 -21.94 -0.13 6.09
N LEU A 660 -23.09 0.46 6.41
CA LEU A 660 -23.22 1.91 6.45
C LEU A 660 -22.64 2.52 7.75
N ALA A 661 -21.52 1.98 8.22
CA ALA A 661 -20.77 2.49 9.37
C ALA A 661 -19.89 3.67 8.93
N VAL A 662 -20.50 4.79 8.70
CA VAL A 662 -19.93 5.94 7.96
C VAL A 662 -19.07 6.88 8.81
N GLU A 663 -18.98 6.69 10.13
CA GLU A 663 -18.40 7.67 11.04
C GLU A 663 -16.95 8.00 10.77
N PHE A 664 -16.11 7.00 10.54
CA PHE A 664 -14.68 7.28 10.32
C PHE A 664 -14.49 8.08 9.04
N ASP A 665 -15.16 7.68 7.98
CA ASP A 665 -15.10 8.40 6.69
C ASP A 665 -15.66 9.82 6.84
N LEU A 666 -16.93 9.98 7.24
CA LEU A 666 -17.60 11.27 7.32
C LEU A 666 -16.97 12.24 8.32
N LEU A 667 -16.42 11.74 9.43
CA LEU A 667 -15.86 12.63 10.46
C LEU A 667 -14.36 12.90 10.28
N LYS A 668 -13.64 12.02 9.57
CA LYS A 668 -12.17 12.07 9.52
C LYS A 668 -11.59 12.20 8.12
N ILE A 669 -12.22 11.59 7.11
CA ILE A 669 -11.74 11.60 5.70
C ILE A 669 -12.48 12.66 4.89
N HIS A 670 -13.81 12.63 4.87
CA HIS A 670 -14.66 13.55 4.10
C HIS A 670 -14.34 15.04 4.31
N PRO A 671 -13.97 15.52 5.53
CA PRO A 671 -13.54 16.90 5.69
C PRO A 671 -12.22 17.24 4.98
N LEU A 672 -11.48 16.25 4.51
CA LEU A 672 -10.15 16.40 3.93
C LEU A 672 -10.12 16.18 2.41
N GLN A 673 -10.94 15.26 1.87
CA GLN A 673 -10.96 14.90 0.44
C GLN A 673 -12.31 14.30 0.06
N CYS A 674 -12.57 14.17 -1.25
CA CYS A 674 -13.78 13.55 -1.77
C CYS A 674 -13.44 12.23 -2.46
N ASN A 675 -13.76 11.11 -1.80
CA ASN A 675 -13.57 9.78 -2.36
C ASN A 675 -14.66 9.39 -3.35
N HIS A 676 -14.46 8.27 -4.05
CA HIS A 676 -15.38 7.67 -5.02
C HIS A 676 -15.13 6.16 -5.12
N GLY A 677 -15.94 5.43 -5.85
CA GLY A 677 -15.63 4.05 -6.22
C GLY A 677 -15.88 3.01 -5.12
N MET A 678 -16.89 3.21 -4.27
CA MET A 678 -17.33 2.17 -3.34
C MET A 678 -17.66 0.88 -4.08
N GLY A 679 -17.14 -0.24 -3.59
CA GLY A 679 -17.31 -1.55 -4.22
C GLY A 679 -16.71 -1.65 -5.61
N TYR A 680 -15.57 -1.03 -5.83
CA TYR A 680 -14.90 -0.95 -7.12
C TYR A 680 -14.77 -2.32 -7.80
N TYR A 681 -14.20 -3.30 -7.14
CA TYR A 681 -13.98 -4.63 -7.72
C TYR A 681 -15.28 -5.43 -7.87
N GLU A 682 -16.20 -5.33 -6.95
CA GLU A 682 -17.49 -6.03 -7.01
C GLU A 682 -18.42 -5.42 -8.07
N ARG A 683 -18.31 -4.13 -8.30
CA ARG A 683 -19.12 -3.37 -9.25
C ARG A 683 -18.65 -3.56 -10.69
N TRP A 684 -17.31 -3.54 -10.91
CA TRP A 684 -16.76 -3.42 -12.26
C TRP A 684 -15.96 -4.64 -12.73
N TRP A 685 -15.39 -5.41 -11.80
CA TRP A 685 -14.45 -6.48 -12.10
C TRP A 685 -14.96 -7.90 -11.82
N SER A 686 -16.19 -8.06 -11.33
CA SER A 686 -16.82 -9.37 -11.16
C SER A 686 -17.60 -9.81 -12.41
N ASP A 687 -17.09 -9.57 -13.56
CA ASP A 687 -17.61 -9.76 -14.89
C ASP A 687 -18.06 -11.18 -15.21
N ALA A 688 -17.42 -12.19 -14.67
CA ALA A 688 -17.85 -13.59 -14.79
C ALA A 688 -19.30 -13.81 -14.34
N LYS A 689 -19.87 -12.90 -13.54
CA LYS A 689 -21.20 -12.98 -13.00
C LYS A 689 -22.26 -12.30 -13.87
N TRP A 690 -21.96 -11.16 -14.51
CA TRP A 690 -22.91 -10.37 -15.29
C TRP A 690 -22.37 -9.80 -16.61
N GLY A 691 -21.23 -10.26 -17.05
CA GLY A 691 -20.60 -9.75 -18.27
C GLY A 691 -20.07 -8.32 -18.12
N SER A 692 -20.13 -7.56 -19.19
CA SER A 692 -19.52 -6.22 -19.25
C SER A 692 -20.35 -5.11 -18.61
N VAL A 693 -21.64 -5.32 -18.36
CA VAL A 693 -22.53 -4.30 -17.80
C VAL A 693 -23.19 -4.81 -16.52
N PRO A 694 -22.87 -4.23 -15.36
CA PRO A 694 -23.52 -4.60 -14.10
C PRO A 694 -25.02 -4.34 -14.13
N PRO A 695 -25.85 -5.21 -13.51
CA PRO A 695 -27.27 -4.93 -13.33
C PRO A 695 -27.51 -3.63 -12.55
N MET A 696 -28.58 -2.91 -12.86
CA MET A 696 -28.92 -1.64 -12.18
C MET A 696 -28.98 -1.78 -10.66
N VAL A 697 -29.44 -2.90 -10.14
CA VAL A 697 -29.49 -3.15 -8.69
C VAL A 697 -28.10 -3.10 -8.02
N VAL A 698 -27.07 -3.50 -8.75
CA VAL A 698 -25.66 -3.41 -8.25
C VAL A 698 -25.22 -1.95 -8.26
N LEU A 699 -25.54 -1.22 -9.31
CA LEU A 699 -25.22 0.20 -9.39
C LEU A 699 -25.99 1.03 -8.34
N ASP A 700 -27.27 0.72 -8.12
CA ASP A 700 -28.09 1.37 -7.09
C ASP A 700 -27.55 1.11 -5.68
N GLN A 701 -27.09 -0.12 -5.42
CA GLN A 701 -26.45 -0.47 -4.16
C GLN A 701 -25.24 0.43 -3.87
N TYR A 702 -24.32 0.54 -4.82
CA TYR A 702 -23.11 1.32 -4.62
C TYR A 702 -23.33 2.82 -4.72
N ARG A 703 -24.29 3.26 -5.51
CA ARG A 703 -24.75 4.66 -5.52
C ARG A 703 -25.30 5.07 -4.15
N MET A 704 -26.14 4.23 -3.55
CA MET A 704 -26.62 4.42 -2.18
C MET A 704 -25.48 4.53 -1.16
N GLN A 705 -24.45 3.72 -1.31
CA GLN A 705 -23.26 3.78 -0.45
C GLN A 705 -22.45 5.06 -0.69
N GLU A 706 -22.16 5.42 -1.95
CA GLU A 706 -21.45 6.68 -2.26
C GLU A 706 -22.15 7.89 -1.59
N VAL A 707 -23.47 7.96 -1.72
CA VAL A 707 -24.25 9.06 -1.11
C VAL A 707 -24.22 9.01 0.44
N ALA A 708 -24.29 7.81 1.02
CA ALA A 708 -24.24 7.66 2.48
C ALA A 708 -22.86 8.05 3.07
N TYR A 709 -21.80 7.76 2.36
CA TYR A 709 -20.42 8.10 2.74
C TYR A 709 -20.00 9.53 2.35
N GLY A 710 -20.85 10.27 1.62
CA GLY A 710 -20.52 11.61 1.15
C GLY A 710 -19.50 11.62 0.02
N HIS A 711 -19.44 10.56 -0.78
CA HIS A 711 -18.53 10.38 -1.89
C HIS A 711 -19.04 10.94 -3.21
N ALA A 712 -18.18 11.05 -4.21
CA ALA A 712 -18.52 11.36 -5.58
C ALA A 712 -19.14 10.13 -6.28
N GLY A 713 -20.01 10.38 -7.27
CA GLY A 713 -20.50 9.33 -8.16
C GLY A 713 -19.38 8.75 -9.01
N PHE A 714 -19.56 7.51 -9.45
CA PHE A 714 -18.51 6.75 -10.11
C PHE A 714 -19.05 5.81 -11.17
N LEU A 715 -18.45 5.86 -12.36
CA LEU A 715 -18.80 5.00 -13.49
C LEU A 715 -17.54 4.36 -14.08
N GLY A 716 -17.48 3.03 -14.05
CA GLY A 716 -16.38 2.27 -14.62
C GLY A 716 -16.49 2.06 -16.12
N SER A 717 -15.47 1.41 -16.65
CA SER A 717 -15.13 1.26 -18.06
C SER A 717 -16.27 0.79 -18.98
N ALA A 718 -17.13 -0.09 -18.49
CA ALA A 718 -18.19 -0.64 -19.32
C ALA A 718 -19.38 0.30 -19.56
N VAL A 719 -19.54 1.36 -18.75
CA VAL A 719 -20.76 2.16 -18.74
C VAL A 719 -20.51 3.68 -18.72
N TRP A 720 -19.29 4.15 -18.57
CA TRP A 720 -18.99 5.57 -18.45
C TRP A 720 -19.52 6.41 -19.63
N ASN A 721 -19.51 5.87 -20.84
CA ASN A 721 -19.99 6.51 -22.08
C ASN A 721 -21.37 6.00 -22.54
N LEU A 722 -22.02 5.14 -21.77
CA LEU A 722 -23.41 4.77 -22.03
C LEU A 722 -24.34 5.84 -21.48
N ILE A 723 -24.91 6.64 -22.36
CA ILE A 723 -25.71 7.83 -22.00
C ILE A 723 -26.75 7.57 -20.90
N PRO A 724 -27.57 6.50 -20.92
CA PRO A 724 -28.56 6.26 -19.86
C PRO A 724 -27.94 6.14 -18.45
N TYR A 725 -26.78 5.47 -18.36
CA TYR A 725 -26.08 5.29 -17.09
C TYR A 725 -25.40 6.58 -16.63
N ALA A 726 -24.68 7.23 -17.53
CA ALA A 726 -23.97 8.47 -17.24
C ALA A 726 -24.93 9.61 -16.92
N TRP A 727 -26.04 9.69 -17.63
CA TRP A 727 -27.11 10.66 -17.38
C TRP A 727 -27.73 10.46 -15.99
N LEU A 728 -28.08 9.23 -15.66
CA LEU A 728 -28.66 8.88 -14.36
C LEU A 728 -27.69 9.20 -13.21
N GLU A 729 -26.44 8.77 -13.33
CA GLU A 729 -25.41 9.03 -12.31
C GLU A 729 -25.21 10.54 -12.11
N HIS A 730 -24.99 11.27 -13.20
CA HIS A 730 -24.71 12.70 -13.15
C HIS A 730 -25.90 13.49 -12.58
N HIS A 731 -27.09 13.31 -13.13
CA HIS A 731 -28.24 14.16 -12.76
C HIS A 731 -28.87 13.78 -11.42
N LEU A 732 -28.70 12.55 -10.94
CA LEU A 732 -29.11 12.18 -9.59
C LEU A 732 -28.10 12.66 -8.53
N LEU A 733 -26.80 12.48 -8.77
CA LEU A 733 -25.81 12.65 -7.71
C LEU A 733 -25.23 14.07 -7.67
N THR A 734 -24.97 14.71 -8.79
CA THR A 734 -24.33 16.02 -8.82
C THR A 734 -25.01 17.06 -7.93
N PRO A 735 -26.35 17.19 -7.92
CA PRO A 735 -27.03 18.14 -7.05
C PRO A 735 -26.87 17.85 -5.55
N VAL A 736 -26.77 16.57 -5.20
CA VAL A 736 -26.60 16.14 -3.81
C VAL A 736 -25.14 16.31 -3.39
N MET A 737 -24.20 15.88 -4.22
CA MET A 737 -22.77 15.98 -4.01
C MET A 737 -22.33 17.43 -3.83
N ALA A 738 -22.81 18.34 -4.66
CA ALA A 738 -22.51 19.78 -4.54
C ALA A 738 -22.90 20.38 -3.18
N ARG A 739 -23.82 19.75 -2.45
CA ARG A 739 -24.30 20.21 -1.14
C ARG A 739 -23.55 19.57 0.02
N TYR A 740 -23.05 18.34 -0.09
CA TYR A 740 -22.29 17.74 1.00
C TYR A 740 -20.77 17.85 0.84
N ALA A 741 -20.25 18.07 -0.37
CA ALA A 741 -18.80 17.99 -0.65
C ALA A 741 -17.94 18.82 0.31
N THR A 742 -18.40 20.00 0.71
CA THR A 742 -17.70 20.86 1.67
C THR A 742 -18.46 21.04 2.98
N ALA A 743 -19.59 20.37 3.13
CA ALA A 743 -20.45 20.47 4.32
C ALA A 743 -19.96 19.52 5.41
N LYS A 744 -20.15 19.91 6.66
CA LYS A 744 -19.81 19.08 7.81
C LYS A 744 -21.03 18.27 8.24
N PRO A 745 -20.90 16.97 8.48
CA PRO A 745 -21.95 16.21 9.13
C PRO A 745 -22.14 16.71 10.56
N ILE A 746 -23.37 17.12 10.89
CA ILE A 746 -23.74 17.60 12.22
C ILE A 746 -24.50 16.53 13.03
N SER A 747 -25.03 15.50 12.36
CA SER A 747 -25.69 14.37 12.99
C SER A 747 -25.60 13.15 12.10
N ILE A 748 -25.17 12.02 12.67
CA ILE A 748 -25.20 10.70 12.07
C ILE A 748 -26.07 9.82 12.95
N GLU A 749 -27.15 9.28 12.41
CA GLU A 749 -28.15 8.50 13.15
C GLU A 749 -28.49 7.22 12.39
N TYR A 750 -28.84 6.17 13.12
CA TYR A 750 -29.21 4.86 12.61
C TYR A 750 -30.63 4.48 13.01
N HIS A 751 -31.37 3.83 12.10
CA HIS A 751 -32.72 3.40 12.38
C HIS A 751 -32.73 1.99 12.96
N ILE A 752 -32.97 1.88 14.27
CA ILE A 752 -32.96 0.64 15.02
C ILE A 752 -34.23 0.55 15.85
N GLY A 753 -34.94 -0.57 15.78
CA GLY A 753 -36.16 -0.81 16.60
C GLY A 753 -37.24 0.26 16.37
N GLY A 754 -37.39 0.79 15.16
CA GLY A 754 -38.38 1.80 14.84
C GLY A 754 -38.02 3.24 15.22
N LYS A 755 -36.79 3.47 15.71
CA LYS A 755 -36.32 4.80 16.16
C LYS A 755 -34.99 5.16 15.52
N TRP A 756 -34.76 6.46 15.35
CA TRP A 756 -33.43 6.99 15.00
C TRP A 756 -32.63 7.16 16.29
N VAL A 757 -31.46 6.53 16.32
CA VAL A 757 -30.52 6.54 17.45
C VAL A 757 -29.17 7.04 16.97
N ASP A 758 -28.32 7.52 17.88
CA ASP A 758 -26.98 8.01 17.55
C ASP A 758 -26.01 6.86 17.18
N SER A 759 -24.85 7.21 16.66
CA SER A 759 -23.78 6.28 16.31
C SER A 759 -23.33 5.40 17.48
N THR A 760 -23.38 5.92 18.69
CA THR A 760 -23.01 5.20 19.92
C THR A 760 -23.97 4.05 20.18
N ALA A 761 -25.27 4.30 20.10
CA ALA A 761 -26.29 3.27 20.27
C ALA A 761 -26.23 2.24 19.12
N ALA A 762 -25.99 2.69 17.89
CA ALA A 762 -25.80 1.82 16.74
C ALA A 762 -24.59 0.89 16.92
N ALA A 763 -23.46 1.43 17.37
CA ALA A 763 -22.25 0.66 17.68
C ALA A 763 -22.48 -0.35 18.80
N LYS A 764 -23.22 0.03 19.85
CA LYS A 764 -23.64 -0.90 20.91
C LYS A 764 -24.58 -2.00 20.41
N ALA A 765 -25.41 -1.70 19.42
CA ALA A 765 -26.29 -2.69 18.80
C ALA A 765 -25.59 -3.52 17.71
N GLY A 766 -24.50 -3.01 17.11
CA GLY A 766 -23.83 -3.63 15.96
C GLY A 766 -24.69 -3.59 14.70
N ASN A 767 -25.50 -2.55 14.50
CA ASN A 767 -26.43 -2.43 13.38
C ASN A 767 -26.19 -1.14 12.61
N TRP A 768 -25.79 -1.31 11.33
CA TRP A 768 -25.37 -0.26 10.42
C TRP A 768 -26.14 -0.29 9.09
N GLN A 769 -27.35 -0.81 9.07
CA GLN A 769 -28.08 -1.07 7.82
C GLN A 769 -28.86 0.13 7.28
N ARG A 770 -29.18 1.09 8.15
CA ARG A 770 -30.02 2.26 7.79
C ARG A 770 -29.46 3.48 8.45
N VAL A 771 -28.96 4.42 7.66
CA VAL A 771 -28.30 5.64 8.15
C VAL A 771 -29.04 6.90 7.71
N ARG A 772 -29.02 7.92 8.57
CA ARG A 772 -29.41 9.29 8.26
C ARG A 772 -28.27 10.22 8.64
N VAL A 773 -27.82 11.01 7.69
CA VAL A 773 -26.79 12.03 7.87
C VAL A 773 -27.38 13.40 7.64
N ARG A 774 -27.20 14.31 8.59
CA ARG A 774 -27.55 15.72 8.43
C ARG A 774 -26.28 16.55 8.36
N TYR A 775 -26.25 17.47 7.41
CA TYR A 775 -25.13 18.35 7.15
C TYR A 775 -25.44 19.80 7.54
N ASP A 776 -24.44 20.60 7.84
CA ASP A 776 -24.56 22.02 8.15
C ASP A 776 -25.05 22.87 6.96
N SER A 777 -24.99 22.32 5.75
CA SER A 777 -25.65 22.90 4.54
C SER A 777 -27.16 22.78 4.54
N GLY A 778 -27.78 22.17 5.56
CA GLY A 778 -29.21 21.84 5.61
C GLY A 778 -29.58 20.55 4.89
N LEU A 779 -28.67 19.93 4.16
CA LEU A 779 -28.89 18.65 3.47
C LEU A 779 -29.11 17.54 4.50
N THR A 780 -30.10 16.69 4.26
CA THR A 780 -30.31 15.42 4.96
C THR A 780 -30.27 14.28 3.96
N VAL A 781 -29.42 13.31 4.19
CA VAL A 781 -29.33 12.05 3.42
C VAL A 781 -29.85 10.91 4.27
N VAL A 782 -30.69 10.05 3.69
CA VAL A 782 -31.16 8.80 4.31
C VAL A 782 -30.84 7.65 3.34
N ALA A 783 -30.23 6.57 3.81
CA ALA A 783 -29.90 5.40 3.03
C ALA A 783 -30.36 4.12 3.71
N ASN A 784 -30.85 3.15 2.93
CA ASN A 784 -31.37 1.86 3.39
C ASN A 784 -30.67 0.70 2.68
N SER A 785 -29.79 -0.02 3.39
CA SER A 785 -29.18 -1.28 2.89
C SER A 785 -29.92 -2.53 3.36
N ALA A 786 -30.86 -2.39 4.32
CA ALA A 786 -31.63 -3.52 4.83
C ALA A 786 -32.57 -4.09 3.76
N PRO A 787 -32.88 -5.40 3.83
CA PRO A 787 -33.85 -6.02 2.92
C PRO A 787 -35.26 -5.41 3.02
N GLU A 788 -35.67 -5.01 4.21
CA GLU A 788 -36.99 -4.44 4.44
C GLU A 788 -37.03 -2.96 4.07
N PRO A 789 -38.15 -2.50 3.48
CA PRO A 789 -38.32 -1.09 3.16
C PRO A 789 -38.24 -0.19 4.41
N LEU A 790 -37.77 1.03 4.22
CA LEU A 790 -37.75 2.07 5.25
C LEU A 790 -38.71 3.19 4.90
N ARG A 791 -39.66 3.47 5.79
CA ARG A 791 -40.55 4.62 5.63
C ARG A 791 -39.91 5.89 6.19
N VAL A 792 -39.84 6.93 5.36
CA VAL A 792 -39.31 8.24 5.71
C VAL A 792 -40.38 9.28 5.35
N GLY A 793 -41.21 9.69 6.32
CA GLY A 793 -42.40 10.50 6.07
C GLY A 793 -43.37 9.78 5.13
N ALA A 794 -43.71 10.42 3.99
CA ALA A 794 -44.58 9.83 2.97
C ALA A 794 -43.84 8.88 1.98
N ILE A 795 -42.52 8.85 2.02
CA ILE A 795 -41.69 8.09 1.07
C ILE A 795 -41.32 6.74 1.67
N THR A 796 -41.35 5.71 0.84
CA THR A 796 -40.84 4.37 1.21
C THR A 796 -39.59 4.07 0.40
N LEU A 797 -38.47 3.89 1.07
CA LEU A 797 -37.18 3.52 0.48
C LEU A 797 -37.05 1.99 0.44
N PRO A 798 -36.98 1.40 -0.75
CA PRO A 798 -36.67 -0.03 -0.86
C PRO A 798 -35.23 -0.33 -0.41
N ARG A 799 -34.86 -1.57 -0.46
CA ARG A 799 -33.45 -1.95 -0.31
C ARG A 799 -32.62 -1.19 -1.36
N PHE A 800 -31.46 -0.67 -0.94
CA PHE A 800 -30.57 0.20 -1.70
C PHE A 800 -31.17 1.55 -2.13
N GLY A 801 -32.38 1.85 -1.63
CA GLY A 801 -32.96 3.17 -1.81
C GLY A 801 -32.31 4.21 -0.91
N TRP A 802 -32.26 5.42 -1.43
CA TRP A 802 -31.79 6.60 -0.69
C TRP A 802 -32.65 7.82 -0.97
N LEU A 803 -32.58 8.80 -0.09
CA LEU A 803 -33.32 10.05 -0.18
C LEU A 803 -32.41 11.20 0.28
N ALA A 804 -32.34 12.26 -0.50
CA ALA A 804 -31.71 13.52 -0.14
C ALA A 804 -32.73 14.63 -0.11
N THR A 805 -32.79 15.39 0.96
CA THR A 805 -33.73 16.51 1.17
C THR A 805 -33.04 17.68 1.84
N GLY A 806 -33.57 18.88 1.67
CA GLY A 806 -33.10 20.09 2.33
C GLY A 806 -33.02 21.32 1.46
#